data_f705e15f394c84dc623cb1795f1033ac
#
_entry.id   f705e15f394c84dc623cb1795f1033ac
#
_cell.length_a   1.000
_cell.length_b   1.000
_cell.length_c   1.000
_cell.angle_alpha   90.00
_cell.angle_beta   90.00
_cell.angle_gamma   90.00
#
_symmetry.space_group_name_H-M   'P 1'
#
loop_
_entity.id
_entity.type
_entity.pdbx_description
1 polymer ?
#
loop_
_entity_poly.entity_id
_entity_poly.type
_entity_poly.pdbx_seq_one_letter_code
_entity_poly.pdbx_strand_id
1 'polypeptide(L)'
;MNVKLRVLTVGVLFFTGQAVMAQKDSAKVQDIEEVVVVAFGKQKKEAITGSVTTVDEKVIANQQAPSVTGALQGTAVGVNIITTGGQPGNNPSIYIRGVGSINSSTQPLIILDGSPFNGNINNISQDQVESMTVLKDAGSTALYGSRASNGVIIITTKKGKLNARPQATMTSLIGVGMPAVELHETLGGADFMKYSWQSIKNAKVAEGVANPGQAATNTLINSLGYNPYNVANPIDANGNLVAGANLLWDTNWEDAILNKAAFKQEHRFNVSGGDAKTTYFLAADYLDLSGSVKSSNFERTGIRLNLESKVKDYLKVGMNSSFSSSSSNLPIQSGNTYGSSIQWIYSLPNIYPIFRRDANGALIKDGFGNNIYDYGANGAGTLNSQRPLFENENAVGALYNNYDIVKRSNFTVNGFAEIDLAKDLSFRTQLAYEQFMFDEKAYDNYAVGAAASVGGRVSQIRALGKTINFTNSLNYDKSFGDHNIGLQGVFEVYQYTYDYLQAQGTGFLPGNDVLNTSTVPESIGGYVNRERLVRYLGRATYNYKNKYFLEGTFSQDSSTKFSPDTRKGEFYGLGASWIVSRENFLADNSVINYLKFRGSYGELGNNKIIRDGAESYFPYQTLFSAGNNQLGQTGVILDAPANYDLTWEASISSTVGVDFGLFKNRITGNVDYFKRESKDLIYSRPTPGSVGNTTYLDNIGAIENYGWEINLSSKNFNNANFQWTTNFNLSTYENKLTELNQASFQNGTKRYEVGRSIFDFYIPEWAGVDAQTGMGSWFINDVDANGAVIGRKVTTNYTLANQADNKVYAGSSIPDFFGGLTNYFKVGPVDLNVLFNYSFGSYVFDSTYQSLMAGFARPGYQQSVDVMNAWQNPGDVTDVPMNIQTQNNNNATSTRFLFKNDYVRLKSLTLGYNINKDMLDAFGVNQFRIFVQGDNVWTWQSHKGIDPEQSISGTTDSRSYQSRTLSLGVTVGF
;
A
#
# COMPACT_ATOMS: atom_id res chain seq x y z
N MET A 1 -3.18 33.51 0.50
CA MET A 1 -1.93 33.11 -0.17
C MET A 1 -1.85 31.60 -0.04
N ASN A 2 -1.97 30.88 -1.15
CA ASN A 2 -2.11 29.42 -1.18
C ASN A 2 -0.95 28.72 -0.45
N VAL A 3 -1.24 27.66 0.30
CA VAL A 3 -0.25 26.83 1.03
C VAL A 3 0.82 26.31 0.06
N LYS A 4 0.43 25.97 -1.18
CA LYS A 4 1.34 25.59 -2.29
C LYS A 4 2.45 26.63 -2.53
N LEU A 5 2.13 27.92 -2.46
CA LEU A 5 3.10 28.99 -2.67
C LEU A 5 4.02 29.20 -1.46
N ARG A 6 3.52 28.99 -0.24
CA ARG A 6 4.33 29.11 0.99
C ARG A 6 5.38 28.01 1.12
N VAL A 7 5.02 26.77 0.79
CA VAL A 7 5.98 25.64 0.81
C VAL A 7 7.06 25.80 -0.23
N LEU A 8 6.71 26.25 -1.46
CA LEU A 8 7.69 26.57 -2.50
C LEU A 8 8.62 27.71 -2.08
N THR A 9 8.07 28.74 -1.44
CA THR A 9 8.85 29.91 -0.98
C THR A 9 9.81 29.54 0.15
N VAL A 10 9.39 28.70 1.11
CA VAL A 10 10.26 28.22 2.20
C VAL A 10 11.34 27.28 1.65
N GLY A 11 11.01 26.39 0.72
CA GLY A 11 11.99 25.53 0.05
C GLY A 11 13.04 26.35 -0.71
N VAL A 12 12.61 27.31 -1.52
CA VAL A 12 13.51 28.21 -2.27
C VAL A 12 14.37 29.06 -1.33
N LEU A 13 13.81 29.61 -0.25
CA LEU A 13 14.58 30.40 0.74
C LEU A 13 15.59 29.55 1.51
N PHE A 14 15.25 28.29 1.82
CA PHE A 14 16.18 27.36 2.47
C PHE A 14 17.38 27.03 1.58
N PHE A 15 17.15 26.80 0.27
CA PHE A 15 18.21 26.49 -0.69
C PHE A 15 19.01 27.74 -1.12
N THR A 16 18.39 28.92 -1.20
CA THR A 16 19.11 30.18 -1.54
C THR A 16 19.98 30.70 -0.40
N GLY A 17 19.55 30.52 0.86
CA GLY A 17 20.38 30.87 2.02
C GLY A 17 21.66 30.03 2.14
N GLN A 18 21.68 28.81 1.58
CA GLN A 18 22.84 27.90 1.57
C GLN A 18 23.88 28.25 0.48
N ALA A 19 23.47 28.91 -0.62
CA ALA A 19 24.36 29.24 -1.72
C ALA A 19 25.41 30.31 -1.36
N VAL A 20 25.20 31.11 -0.29
CA VAL A 20 26.04 32.20 0.12
C VAL A 20 27.29 31.77 0.94
N MET A 21 27.32 30.52 1.45
CA MET A 21 28.42 29.99 2.29
C MET A 21 29.43 29.10 1.53
N ALA A 22 29.70 29.38 0.27
CA ALA A 22 30.61 28.56 -0.54
C ALA A 22 32.10 28.79 -0.22
N GLN A 23 32.69 27.85 0.53
CA GLN A 23 34.15 27.78 0.75
C GLN A 23 34.84 27.09 -0.44
N LYS A 24 36.02 27.61 -0.84
CA LYS A 24 36.84 27.07 -1.94
C LYS A 24 37.34 25.66 -1.60
N ASP A 25 36.91 24.66 -2.36
CA ASP A 25 37.52 23.32 -2.30
C ASP A 25 38.07 22.91 -3.67
N SER A 26 39.34 22.49 -3.66
CA SER A 26 40.11 22.05 -4.84
C SER A 26 40.28 20.53 -4.83
N ALA A 27 39.20 19.80 -5.01
CA ALA A 27 39.28 18.38 -5.34
C ALA A 27 38.82 18.15 -6.79
N LYS A 28 39.64 17.50 -7.61
CA LYS A 28 39.26 17.06 -8.96
C LYS A 28 38.14 16.02 -8.77
N VAL A 29 36.91 16.37 -9.04
CA VAL A 29 35.78 15.46 -9.14
C VAL A 29 35.97 14.70 -10.46
N GLN A 30 36.30 13.40 -10.39
CA GLN A 30 36.11 12.50 -11.51
C GLN A 30 34.59 12.31 -11.64
N ASP A 31 34.00 12.80 -12.72
CA ASP A 31 32.62 12.46 -13.08
C ASP A 31 32.55 10.95 -13.35
N ILE A 32 32.01 10.20 -12.41
CA ILE A 32 31.64 8.81 -12.65
C ILE A 32 30.42 8.87 -13.57
N GLU A 33 30.57 8.43 -14.81
CA GLU A 33 29.44 8.30 -15.75
C GLU A 33 28.36 7.39 -15.12
N GLU A 34 27.28 8.01 -14.68
CA GLU A 34 26.15 7.25 -14.11
C GLU A 34 25.44 6.48 -15.21
N VAL A 35 25.53 5.16 -15.16
CA VAL A 35 24.91 4.23 -16.10
C VAL A 35 23.62 3.67 -15.48
N VAL A 36 22.52 3.85 -16.18
CA VAL A 36 21.20 3.34 -15.76
C VAL A 36 20.88 2.08 -16.58
N VAL A 37 20.35 1.07 -15.92
CA VAL A 37 19.80 -0.11 -16.59
C VAL A 37 18.41 0.25 -17.11
N VAL A 38 18.24 0.22 -18.43
CA VAL A 38 16.97 0.41 -19.11
C VAL A 38 16.72 -0.79 -20.02
N ALA A 39 15.56 -1.41 -19.87
CA ALA A 39 15.10 -2.52 -20.68
C ALA A 39 16.22 -3.55 -21.01
N PHE A 40 16.51 -3.74 -22.25
CA PHE A 40 17.41 -4.79 -22.76
C PHE A 40 18.88 -4.33 -22.86
N GLY A 41 19.28 -3.31 -22.08
CA GLY A 41 20.66 -2.78 -22.13
C GLY A 41 21.01 -1.80 -21.02
N LYS A 42 22.23 -1.28 -21.04
CA LYS A 42 22.72 -0.21 -20.18
C LYS A 42 22.80 1.07 -20.98
N GLN A 43 22.32 2.17 -20.44
CA GLN A 43 22.36 3.49 -21.08
C GLN A 43 22.97 4.52 -20.14
N LYS A 44 23.79 5.43 -20.68
CA LYS A 44 24.26 6.59 -19.90
C LYS A 44 23.07 7.45 -19.50
N LYS A 45 23.00 7.90 -18.26
CA LYS A 45 21.93 8.76 -17.75
C LYS A 45 21.71 10.00 -18.62
N GLU A 46 22.79 10.54 -19.14
CA GLU A 46 22.72 11.71 -20.05
C GLU A 46 21.97 11.44 -21.36
N ALA A 47 22.02 10.19 -21.87
CA ALA A 47 21.38 9.81 -23.12
C ALA A 47 19.90 9.46 -22.98
N ILE A 48 19.39 9.34 -21.74
CA ILE A 48 17.99 9.04 -21.50
C ILE A 48 17.13 10.26 -21.83
N THR A 49 16.14 10.10 -22.70
CA THR A 49 15.24 11.18 -23.12
C THR A 49 14.00 11.28 -22.24
N GLY A 50 13.66 10.21 -21.53
CA GLY A 50 12.49 10.10 -20.66
C GLY A 50 12.73 10.50 -19.19
N SER A 51 11.65 10.45 -18.39
CA SER A 51 11.70 10.69 -16.94
C SER A 51 12.01 9.39 -16.19
N VAL A 52 13.19 9.31 -15.61
CA VAL A 52 13.69 8.14 -14.88
C VAL A 52 14.18 8.56 -13.50
N THR A 53 13.81 7.79 -12.49
CA THR A 53 14.31 7.96 -11.12
C THR A 53 15.05 6.70 -10.70
N THR A 54 16.30 6.84 -10.27
CA THR A 54 17.10 5.73 -9.75
C THR A 54 17.38 5.91 -8.28
N VAL A 55 17.14 4.87 -7.49
CA VAL A 55 17.53 4.76 -6.08
C VAL A 55 18.68 3.76 -6.02
N ASP A 56 19.87 4.22 -5.65
CA ASP A 56 21.10 3.43 -5.65
C ASP A 56 21.30 2.61 -4.36
N GLU A 57 22.27 1.70 -4.40
CA GLU A 57 22.65 0.85 -3.27
C GLU A 57 22.90 1.64 -1.99
N LYS A 58 23.53 2.82 -2.08
CA LYS A 58 23.89 3.62 -0.91
C LYS A 58 22.64 4.17 -0.21
N VAL A 59 21.67 4.67 -0.98
CA VAL A 59 20.39 5.15 -0.42
C VAL A 59 19.63 3.99 0.21
N ILE A 60 19.58 2.85 -0.47
CA ILE A 60 18.93 1.63 0.01
C ILE A 60 19.59 1.14 1.32
N ALA A 61 20.92 1.03 1.33
CA ALA A 61 21.66 0.55 2.50
C ALA A 61 21.55 1.47 3.72
N ASN A 62 21.44 2.79 3.52
CA ASN A 62 21.30 3.75 4.61
C ASN A 62 19.95 3.69 5.30
N GLN A 63 18.90 3.22 4.63
CA GLN A 63 17.56 3.13 5.20
C GLN A 63 17.32 1.85 6.00
N GLN A 64 18.04 0.74 5.68
CA GLN A 64 17.88 -0.56 6.33
C GLN A 64 16.41 -1.02 6.43
N ALA A 65 15.57 -0.67 5.44
CA ALA A 65 14.16 -1.04 5.43
C ALA A 65 13.97 -2.57 5.33
N PRO A 66 12.95 -3.16 5.95
CA PRO A 66 12.75 -4.62 5.89
C PRO A 66 12.32 -5.12 4.50
N SER A 67 11.90 -4.20 3.61
CA SER A 67 11.50 -4.52 2.23
C SER A 67 12.06 -3.51 1.24
N VAL A 68 12.24 -3.93 -0.01
CA VAL A 68 12.68 -3.04 -1.11
C VAL A 68 11.70 -1.91 -1.39
N THR A 69 10.40 -2.12 -1.17
CA THR A 69 9.38 -1.09 -1.35
C THR A 69 9.49 0.02 -0.30
N GLY A 70 9.85 -0.33 0.93
CA GLY A 70 10.12 0.65 1.98
C GLY A 70 11.24 1.62 1.62
N ALA A 71 12.24 1.16 0.86
CA ALA A 71 13.35 1.99 0.40
C ALA A 71 12.95 2.98 -0.72
N LEU A 72 11.88 2.74 -1.45
CA LEU A 72 11.33 3.67 -2.47
C LEU A 72 10.47 4.77 -1.85
N GLN A 73 9.80 4.50 -0.72
CA GLN A 73 8.87 5.45 -0.10
C GLN A 73 9.61 6.70 0.41
N GLY A 74 9.19 7.86 -0.07
CA GLY A 74 9.81 9.16 0.26
C GLY A 74 11.16 9.42 -0.43
N THR A 75 11.67 8.49 -1.27
CA THR A 75 12.92 8.68 -2.02
C THR A 75 12.72 8.79 -3.53
N ALA A 76 11.72 8.11 -4.07
CA ALA A 76 11.43 8.13 -5.50
C ALA A 76 10.33 9.16 -5.82
N VAL A 77 10.69 10.23 -6.55
CA VAL A 77 9.74 11.26 -6.99
C VAL A 77 8.71 10.69 -7.96
N GLY A 78 7.43 11.09 -7.83
CA GLY A 78 6.33 10.60 -8.67
C GLY A 78 5.79 9.23 -8.29
N VAL A 79 6.31 8.63 -7.22
CA VAL A 79 5.90 7.31 -6.71
C VAL A 79 5.19 7.47 -5.37
N ASN A 80 3.91 7.14 -5.32
CA ASN A 80 3.12 7.09 -4.10
C ASN A 80 3.02 5.64 -3.63
N ILE A 81 3.59 5.34 -2.48
CA ILE A 81 3.54 4.01 -1.85
C ILE A 81 2.70 4.09 -0.60
N ILE A 82 1.63 3.32 -0.57
CA ILE A 82 0.70 3.26 0.55
C ILE A 82 0.83 1.88 1.20
N THR A 83 1.39 1.84 2.40
CA THR A 83 1.47 0.61 3.20
C THR A 83 0.23 0.53 4.08
N THR A 84 -0.75 -0.21 3.64
CA THR A 84 -2.03 -0.35 4.34
C THR A 84 -1.92 -1.33 5.50
N GLY A 85 -2.01 -0.80 6.73
CA GLY A 85 -2.00 -1.60 7.96
C GLY A 85 -0.62 -2.06 8.42
N GLY A 86 -0.59 -2.64 9.63
CA GLY A 86 0.62 -3.12 10.31
C GLY A 86 0.87 -4.63 10.20
N GLN A 87 0.18 -5.32 9.30
CA GLN A 87 0.34 -6.77 9.11
C GLN A 87 1.65 -7.07 8.38
N PRO A 88 2.60 -7.82 8.99
CA PRO A 88 3.87 -8.13 8.37
C PRO A 88 3.69 -8.95 7.08
N GLY A 89 4.54 -8.70 6.08
CA GLY A 89 4.53 -9.43 4.81
C GLY A 89 3.49 -9.00 3.78
N ASN A 90 2.61 -8.04 4.11
CA ASN A 90 1.66 -7.48 3.15
C ASN A 90 2.36 -6.64 2.08
N ASN A 91 1.89 -6.78 0.82
CA ASN A 91 2.36 -5.94 -0.27
C ASN A 91 1.78 -4.52 -0.14
N PRO A 92 2.60 -3.47 -0.27
CA PRO A 92 2.09 -2.12 -0.38
C PRO A 92 1.44 -1.87 -1.74
N SER A 93 0.52 -0.92 -1.78
CA SER A 93 0.01 -0.39 -3.05
C SER A 93 0.98 0.66 -3.60
N ILE A 94 1.36 0.52 -4.86
CA ILE A 94 2.33 1.40 -5.52
C ILE A 94 1.62 2.10 -6.69
N TYR A 95 1.62 3.42 -6.69
CA TYR A 95 1.04 4.25 -7.75
C TYR A 95 2.11 5.17 -8.33
N ILE A 96 2.24 5.13 -9.66
CA ILE A 96 3.16 6.01 -10.40
C ILE A 96 2.32 7.02 -11.19
N ARG A 97 2.45 8.33 -10.86
CA ARG A 97 1.71 9.43 -11.51
C ARG A 97 0.19 9.27 -11.43
N GLY A 98 -0.31 8.74 -10.30
CA GLY A 98 -1.75 8.57 -10.05
C GLY A 98 -2.33 7.27 -10.57
N VAL A 99 -3.66 7.17 -10.51
CA VAL A 99 -4.46 6.02 -10.92
C VAL A 99 -4.88 6.17 -12.37
N GLY A 100 -4.57 5.19 -13.20
CA GLY A 100 -4.81 5.24 -14.65
C GLY A 100 -5.99 4.40 -15.13
N SER A 101 -6.71 3.68 -14.27
CA SER A 101 -7.89 2.90 -14.67
C SER A 101 -8.88 2.77 -13.51
N ILE A 102 -10.16 2.52 -13.85
CA ILE A 102 -11.23 2.27 -12.86
C ILE A 102 -11.29 0.79 -12.49
N ASN A 103 -11.29 -0.11 -13.49
CA ASN A 103 -11.48 -1.55 -13.31
C ASN A 103 -10.31 -2.39 -13.81
N SER A 104 -9.16 -1.78 -14.14
CA SER A 104 -7.94 -2.51 -14.47
C SER A 104 -6.88 -2.32 -13.39
N SER A 105 -5.86 -3.18 -13.38
CA SER A 105 -4.77 -3.05 -12.42
C SER A 105 -4.04 -1.71 -12.60
N THR A 106 -3.78 -1.04 -11.49
CA THR A 106 -3.02 0.22 -11.43
C THR A 106 -1.60 0.04 -10.90
N GLN A 107 -1.21 -1.21 -10.62
CA GLN A 107 0.14 -1.55 -10.12
C GLN A 107 1.17 -1.49 -11.25
N PRO A 108 2.38 -0.97 -10.97
CA PRO A 108 3.47 -0.95 -11.94
C PRO A 108 3.97 -2.39 -12.26
N LEU A 109 4.58 -2.53 -13.43
CA LEU A 109 5.30 -3.75 -13.80
C LEU A 109 6.60 -3.83 -13.01
N ILE A 110 6.84 -4.94 -12.31
CA ILE A 110 8.10 -5.22 -11.63
C ILE A 110 9.00 -6.04 -12.56
N ILE A 111 10.21 -5.57 -12.77
CA ILE A 111 11.26 -6.27 -13.53
C ILE A 111 12.41 -6.61 -12.58
N LEU A 112 12.73 -7.88 -12.45
CA LEU A 112 13.87 -8.37 -11.67
C LEU A 112 14.95 -8.91 -12.61
N ASP A 113 16.13 -8.29 -12.62
CA ASP A 113 17.26 -8.68 -13.48
C ASP A 113 16.89 -8.86 -14.96
N GLY A 114 15.99 -7.99 -15.47
CA GLY A 114 15.58 -7.96 -16.88
C GLY A 114 14.40 -8.87 -17.24
N SER A 115 13.75 -9.52 -16.27
CA SER A 115 12.56 -10.34 -16.51
C SER A 115 11.37 -9.88 -15.64
N PRO A 116 10.12 -9.99 -16.13
CA PRO A 116 8.93 -9.75 -15.31
C PRO A 116 8.92 -10.63 -14.07
N PHE A 117 8.54 -10.03 -12.92
CA PHE A 117 8.44 -10.68 -11.63
C PHE A 117 7.00 -10.59 -11.12
N ASN A 118 6.34 -11.75 -10.92
CA ASN A 118 4.95 -11.86 -10.46
C ASN A 118 4.85 -12.30 -8.99
N GLY A 119 5.98 -12.62 -8.36
CA GLY A 119 6.05 -13.00 -6.95
C GLY A 119 5.80 -11.82 -6.00
N ASN A 120 5.79 -12.11 -4.70
CA ASN A 120 5.68 -11.07 -3.68
C ASN A 120 6.99 -10.27 -3.60
N ILE A 121 6.92 -8.95 -3.83
CA ILE A 121 8.09 -8.05 -3.81
C ILE A 121 8.78 -8.03 -2.43
N ASN A 122 8.06 -8.31 -1.33
CA ASN A 122 8.63 -8.44 0.00
C ASN A 122 9.51 -9.70 0.17
N ASN A 123 9.49 -10.61 -0.80
CA ASN A 123 10.41 -11.75 -0.83
C ASN A 123 11.81 -11.40 -1.36
N ILE A 124 12.02 -10.16 -1.83
CA ILE A 124 13.33 -9.66 -2.27
C ILE A 124 13.98 -8.95 -1.09
N SER A 125 15.14 -9.43 -0.65
CA SER A 125 15.92 -8.76 0.40
C SER A 125 16.60 -7.50 -0.16
N GLN A 126 16.53 -6.42 0.62
CA GLN A 126 17.16 -5.15 0.28
C GLN A 126 18.68 -5.27 0.07
N ASP A 127 19.35 -6.13 0.84
CA ASP A 127 20.81 -6.34 0.75
C ASP A 127 21.26 -6.95 -0.59
N GLN A 128 20.34 -7.59 -1.31
CA GLN A 128 20.59 -8.19 -2.62
C GLN A 128 20.48 -7.17 -3.76
N VAL A 129 19.96 -5.96 -3.51
CA VAL A 129 19.65 -4.95 -4.52
C VAL A 129 20.83 -3.99 -4.72
N GLU A 130 21.25 -3.80 -5.98
CA GLU A 130 22.23 -2.79 -6.40
C GLU A 130 21.55 -1.46 -6.69
N SER A 131 20.40 -1.50 -7.39
CA SER A 131 19.63 -0.29 -7.71
C SER A 131 18.17 -0.61 -8.01
N MET A 132 17.32 0.38 -7.78
CA MET A 132 15.94 0.38 -8.24
C MET A 132 15.73 1.56 -9.18
N THR A 133 15.28 1.30 -10.39
CA THR A 133 15.01 2.32 -11.40
C THR A 133 13.51 2.35 -11.70
N VAL A 134 12.90 3.52 -11.56
CA VAL A 134 11.49 3.73 -11.85
C VAL A 134 11.34 4.47 -13.18
N LEU A 135 10.71 3.84 -14.15
CA LEU A 135 10.33 4.41 -15.43
C LEU A 135 8.90 4.91 -15.37
N LYS A 136 8.67 6.17 -15.70
CA LYS A 136 7.40 6.85 -15.42
C LYS A 136 6.67 7.38 -16.66
N ASP A 137 7.37 7.50 -17.79
CA ASP A 137 6.81 8.04 -19.01
C ASP A 137 6.78 7.03 -20.17
N ALA A 138 5.97 7.30 -21.18
CA ALA A 138 5.82 6.39 -22.31
C ALA A 138 7.11 6.21 -23.12
N GLY A 139 7.97 7.21 -23.22
CA GLY A 139 9.27 7.08 -23.91
C GLY A 139 10.15 5.99 -23.32
N SER A 140 10.25 5.95 -21.99
CA SER A 140 11.07 4.94 -21.29
C SER A 140 10.33 3.60 -21.07
N THR A 141 9.01 3.62 -20.87
CA THR A 141 8.22 2.42 -20.57
C THR A 141 7.78 1.65 -21.82
N ALA A 142 7.78 2.28 -23.03
CA ALA A 142 7.45 1.62 -24.29
C ALA A 142 8.35 0.39 -24.59
N LEU A 143 9.55 0.38 -24.06
CA LEU A 143 10.46 -0.76 -24.14
C LEU A 143 9.91 -2.03 -23.45
N TYR A 144 8.97 -1.89 -22.52
CA TYR A 144 8.31 -3.00 -21.81
C TYR A 144 6.90 -3.29 -22.32
N GLY A 145 6.43 -2.54 -23.35
CA GLY A 145 5.17 -2.73 -24.05
C GLY A 145 3.94 -2.55 -23.19
N SER A 146 2.88 -3.25 -23.55
CA SER A 146 1.54 -3.11 -23.00
C SER A 146 1.40 -3.33 -21.49
N ARG A 147 2.30 -4.08 -20.86
CA ARG A 147 2.27 -4.30 -19.41
C ARG A 147 2.81 -3.12 -18.60
N ALA A 148 3.39 -2.12 -19.25
CA ALA A 148 4.09 -0.99 -18.63
C ALA A 148 3.27 0.29 -18.53
N SER A 149 1.98 0.25 -18.87
CA SER A 149 1.09 1.43 -18.86
C SER A 149 1.04 2.16 -17.50
N ASN A 150 1.21 1.43 -16.39
CA ASN A 150 1.24 1.98 -15.03
C ASN A 150 2.66 2.32 -14.53
N GLY A 151 3.66 2.34 -15.44
CA GLY A 151 5.06 2.50 -15.09
C GLY A 151 5.77 1.17 -14.84
N VAL A 152 7.09 1.24 -14.70
CA VAL A 152 7.95 0.06 -14.48
C VAL A 152 8.91 0.33 -13.32
N ILE A 153 9.06 -0.65 -12.44
CA ILE A 153 10.11 -0.67 -11.41
C ILE A 153 11.10 -1.77 -11.78
N ILE A 154 12.30 -1.37 -12.16
CA ILE A 154 13.39 -2.28 -12.48
C ILE A 154 14.24 -2.45 -11.23
N ILE A 155 14.34 -3.68 -10.75
CA ILE A 155 15.20 -4.08 -9.64
C ILE A 155 16.41 -4.78 -10.23
N THR A 156 17.58 -4.18 -10.06
CA THR A 156 18.87 -4.78 -10.43
C THR A 156 19.54 -5.31 -9.19
N THR A 157 19.94 -6.56 -9.21
CA THR A 157 20.60 -7.19 -8.07
C THR A 157 22.12 -7.10 -8.16
N LYS A 158 22.78 -7.15 -7.01
CA LYS A 158 24.24 -7.05 -6.88
C LYS A 158 24.96 -8.14 -7.66
N LYS A 159 26.11 -7.78 -8.21
CA LYS A 159 27.01 -8.65 -8.95
C LYS A 159 28.43 -8.59 -8.39
N GLY A 160 29.23 -9.58 -8.66
CA GLY A 160 30.67 -9.49 -8.43
C GLY A 160 31.36 -8.52 -9.39
N LYS A 161 32.59 -8.13 -9.08
CA LYS A 161 33.42 -7.27 -9.93
C LYS A 161 34.63 -8.08 -10.47
N LEU A 162 34.98 -7.85 -11.74
CA LEU A 162 36.15 -8.49 -12.33
C LEU A 162 37.43 -8.09 -11.58
N ASN A 163 38.33 -9.03 -11.42
CA ASN A 163 39.61 -8.89 -10.70
C ASN A 163 39.44 -8.38 -9.24
N ALA A 164 38.26 -8.59 -8.63
CA ALA A 164 38.00 -8.25 -7.24
C ALA A 164 38.33 -9.46 -6.33
N ARG A 165 39.04 -9.17 -5.22
CA ARG A 165 39.19 -10.17 -4.15
C ARG A 165 37.83 -10.53 -3.57
N PRO A 166 37.62 -11.75 -3.10
CA PRO A 166 36.45 -12.12 -2.37
C PRO A 166 36.19 -11.16 -1.18
N GLN A 167 35.00 -10.65 -1.06
CA GLN A 167 34.54 -9.83 0.05
C GLN A 167 33.28 -10.47 0.63
N ALA A 168 33.34 -10.78 1.92
CA ALA A 168 32.19 -11.29 2.67
C ALA A 168 31.67 -10.19 3.60
N THR A 169 30.35 -10.03 3.67
CA THR A 169 29.71 -9.09 4.58
C THR A 169 28.57 -9.77 5.32
N MET A 170 28.51 -9.56 6.63
CA MET A 170 27.41 -10.01 7.49
C MET A 170 26.78 -8.80 8.17
N THR A 171 25.46 -8.69 8.11
CA THR A 171 24.69 -7.68 8.85
C THR A 171 23.67 -8.40 9.72
N SER A 172 23.63 -8.06 11.01
CA SER A 172 22.66 -8.56 11.97
C SER A 172 21.93 -7.39 12.62
N LEU A 173 20.61 -7.47 12.69
CA LEU A 173 19.72 -6.44 13.22
C LEU A 173 18.72 -7.10 14.18
N ILE A 174 18.57 -6.55 15.38
CA ILE A 174 17.57 -6.97 16.37
C ILE A 174 16.84 -5.74 16.86
N GLY A 175 15.51 -5.82 17.00
CA GLY A 175 14.69 -4.69 17.39
C GLY A 175 13.36 -5.06 18.02
N VAL A 176 12.67 -4.03 18.45
CA VAL A 176 11.30 -4.11 18.99
C VAL A 176 10.42 -3.08 18.32
N GLY A 177 9.17 -3.47 18.06
CA GLY A 177 8.14 -2.66 17.44
C GLY A 177 6.97 -2.40 18.38
N MET A 178 6.30 -1.27 18.19
CA MET A 178 5.06 -0.90 18.85
C MET A 178 4.20 -0.10 17.85
N PRO A 179 2.89 0.08 18.07
CA PRO A 179 2.05 0.90 17.18
C PRO A 179 2.67 2.29 16.93
N ALA A 180 2.70 2.74 15.67
CA ALA A 180 3.33 4.00 15.29
C ALA A 180 2.48 5.23 15.64
N VAL A 181 1.16 5.07 15.75
CA VAL A 181 0.18 6.09 16.07
C VAL A 181 -0.82 5.57 17.11
N GLU A 182 -1.48 6.48 17.79
CA GLU A 182 -2.52 6.16 18.78
C GLU A 182 -3.85 5.84 18.10
N LEU A 183 -4.62 4.94 18.70
CA LEU A 183 -6.00 4.62 18.33
C LEU A 183 -6.95 5.74 18.78
N HIS A 184 -8.19 5.72 18.24
CA HIS A 184 -9.26 6.56 18.82
C HIS A 184 -9.48 6.18 20.27
N GLU A 185 -9.56 7.19 21.13
CA GLU A 185 -9.86 7.00 22.54
C GLU A 185 -11.32 6.62 22.72
N THR A 186 -11.57 5.55 23.49
CA THR A 186 -12.89 4.99 23.73
C THR A 186 -13.24 5.05 25.21
N LEU A 187 -14.55 4.96 25.51
CA LEU A 187 -15.03 5.02 26.88
C LEU A 187 -14.53 3.83 27.73
N GLY A 188 -14.05 4.12 28.93
CA GLY A 188 -13.83 3.12 29.97
C GLY A 188 -15.16 2.55 30.49
N GLY A 189 -15.11 1.42 31.23
CA GLY A 189 -16.31 0.72 31.65
C GLY A 189 -17.26 1.54 32.50
N ALA A 190 -16.76 2.39 33.38
CA ALA A 190 -17.59 3.25 34.25
C ALA A 190 -18.37 4.30 33.43
N ASP A 191 -17.68 5.02 32.55
CA ASP A 191 -18.31 6.04 31.70
C ASP A 191 -19.26 5.40 30.69
N PHE A 192 -18.88 4.26 30.11
CA PHE A 192 -19.75 3.52 29.22
C PHE A 192 -21.09 3.16 29.89
N MET A 193 -21.07 2.67 31.12
CA MET A 193 -22.28 2.35 31.88
C MET A 193 -23.14 3.59 32.15
N LYS A 194 -22.52 4.70 32.57
CA LYS A 194 -23.19 5.97 32.83
C LYS A 194 -23.88 6.53 31.61
N TYR A 195 -23.16 6.62 30.46
CA TYR A 195 -23.71 7.17 29.23
C TYR A 195 -24.68 6.21 28.52
N SER A 196 -24.54 4.88 28.70
CA SER A 196 -25.58 3.92 28.32
C SER A 196 -26.87 4.15 29.07
N TRP A 197 -26.81 4.32 30.40
CA TRP A 197 -27.97 4.67 31.19
C TRP A 197 -28.63 5.97 30.71
N GLN A 198 -27.82 7.02 30.46
CA GLN A 198 -28.31 8.30 29.97
C GLN A 198 -29.02 8.15 28.61
N SER A 199 -28.47 7.38 27.69
CA SER A 199 -29.06 7.13 26.37
C SER A 199 -30.39 6.40 26.47
N ILE A 200 -30.52 5.43 27.39
CA ILE A 200 -31.77 4.74 27.70
C ILE A 200 -32.79 5.73 28.30
N LYS A 201 -32.37 6.55 29.27
CA LYS A 201 -33.22 7.59 29.86
C LYS A 201 -33.78 8.52 28.78
N ASN A 202 -32.94 9.01 27.89
CA ASN A 202 -33.36 9.89 26.80
C ASN A 202 -34.36 9.21 25.85
N ALA A 203 -34.17 7.92 25.55
CA ALA A 203 -35.16 7.15 24.81
C ALA A 203 -36.49 7.03 25.56
N LYS A 204 -36.47 6.78 26.87
CA LYS A 204 -37.68 6.73 27.72
C LYS A 204 -38.40 8.09 27.85
N VAL A 205 -37.67 9.19 27.83
CA VAL A 205 -38.24 10.54 27.73
C VAL A 205 -38.99 10.71 26.40
N ALA A 206 -38.35 10.32 25.28
CA ALA A 206 -38.97 10.40 23.95
C ALA A 206 -40.21 9.48 23.81
N GLU A 207 -40.22 8.35 24.51
CA GLU A 207 -41.37 7.43 24.60
C GLU A 207 -42.49 7.92 25.53
N GLY A 208 -42.29 9.03 26.28
CA GLY A 208 -43.26 9.59 27.21
C GLY A 208 -43.43 8.79 28.51
N VAL A 209 -42.42 8.01 28.93
CA VAL A 209 -42.48 7.20 30.15
C VAL A 209 -42.47 8.10 31.40
N ALA A 210 -43.35 7.86 32.33
CA ALA A 210 -43.59 8.73 33.52
C ALA A 210 -42.35 8.89 34.43
N ASN A 211 -41.54 7.85 34.63
CA ASN A 211 -40.31 7.86 35.44
C ASN A 211 -39.14 7.37 34.60
N PRO A 212 -38.61 8.15 33.64
CA PRO A 212 -37.63 7.69 32.66
C PRO A 212 -36.29 7.29 33.30
N GLY A 213 -35.83 7.97 34.36
CA GLY A 213 -34.60 7.60 35.06
C GLY A 213 -34.70 6.23 35.77
N GLN A 214 -35.82 5.97 36.48
CA GLN A 214 -36.04 4.65 37.12
C GLN A 214 -36.21 3.54 36.05
N ALA A 215 -36.88 3.85 34.94
CA ALA A 215 -36.99 2.91 33.82
C ALA A 215 -35.63 2.59 33.21
N ALA A 216 -34.75 3.60 33.06
CA ALA A 216 -33.39 3.42 32.57
C ALA A 216 -32.56 2.52 33.51
N THR A 217 -32.61 2.79 34.83
CA THR A 217 -31.92 1.97 35.84
C THR A 217 -32.36 0.51 35.78
N ASN A 218 -33.67 0.26 35.67
CA ASN A 218 -34.22 -1.11 35.59
C ASN A 218 -33.91 -1.83 34.28
N THR A 219 -33.60 -1.11 33.21
CA THR A 219 -33.39 -1.64 31.86
C THR A 219 -31.91 -1.83 31.54
N LEU A 220 -31.02 -1.02 32.14
CA LEU A 220 -29.60 -0.92 31.79
C LEU A 220 -28.91 -2.26 31.66
N ILE A 221 -28.92 -3.08 32.72
CA ILE A 221 -28.20 -4.36 32.75
C ILE A 221 -28.81 -5.36 31.77
N ASN A 222 -30.13 -5.38 31.65
CA ASN A 222 -30.80 -6.27 30.68
C ASN A 222 -30.48 -5.88 29.23
N SER A 223 -30.35 -4.60 28.93
CA SER A 223 -29.94 -4.13 27.60
C SER A 223 -28.49 -4.51 27.24
N LEU A 224 -27.60 -4.53 28.22
CA LEU A 224 -26.18 -4.81 28.04
C LEU A 224 -25.82 -6.29 28.20
N GLY A 225 -26.65 -7.08 28.91
CA GLY A 225 -26.44 -8.49 29.23
C GLY A 225 -25.34 -8.75 30.27
N TYR A 226 -24.57 -7.72 30.63
CA TYR A 226 -23.43 -7.82 31.57
C TYR A 226 -23.45 -6.70 32.60
N ASN A 227 -23.04 -7.03 33.81
CA ASN A 227 -22.86 -6.09 34.92
C ASN A 227 -21.43 -6.18 35.46
N PRO A 228 -20.56 -5.20 35.16
CA PRO A 228 -19.19 -5.21 35.65
C PRO A 228 -19.06 -4.76 37.12
N TYR A 229 -20.16 -4.46 37.81
CA TYR A 229 -20.18 -4.01 39.20
C TYR A 229 -20.59 -5.09 40.20
N ASN A 230 -20.20 -4.90 41.45
CA ASN A 230 -20.55 -5.76 42.59
C ASN A 230 -21.98 -5.55 43.09
N VAL A 231 -22.77 -4.66 42.50
CA VAL A 231 -24.17 -4.36 42.87
C VAL A 231 -25.11 -4.55 41.69
N ALA A 232 -26.35 -4.98 41.91
CA ALA A 232 -27.29 -5.32 40.84
C ALA A 232 -27.66 -4.12 39.95
N ASN A 233 -27.85 -2.95 40.53
CA ASN A 233 -28.17 -1.70 39.83
C ASN A 233 -27.10 -0.65 40.15
N PRO A 234 -26.00 -0.56 39.37
CA PRO A 234 -24.91 0.33 39.74
C PRO A 234 -25.20 1.82 39.55
N ILE A 235 -26.18 2.17 38.70
CA ILE A 235 -26.59 3.56 38.43
C ILE A 235 -28.01 3.78 38.98
N ASP A 236 -28.17 4.83 39.77
CA ASP A 236 -29.47 5.21 40.38
C ASP A 236 -30.39 5.91 39.34
N ALA A 237 -31.63 6.23 39.77
CA ALA A 237 -32.62 6.90 38.95
C ALA A 237 -32.24 8.34 38.56
N ASN A 238 -31.22 8.93 39.17
CA ASN A 238 -30.69 10.26 38.87
C ASN A 238 -29.40 10.20 37.97
N GLY A 239 -28.93 9.01 37.67
CA GLY A 239 -27.74 8.80 36.86
C GLY A 239 -26.40 8.78 37.61
N ASN A 240 -26.47 8.71 38.95
CA ASN A 240 -25.28 8.63 39.79
C ASN A 240 -24.90 7.20 40.11
N LEU A 241 -23.58 6.96 40.30
CA LEU A 241 -23.11 5.70 40.80
C LEU A 241 -23.61 5.47 42.22
N VAL A 242 -24.20 4.31 42.46
CA VAL A 242 -24.74 3.94 43.77
C VAL A 242 -23.57 3.77 44.76
N ALA A 243 -23.80 4.19 46.03
CA ALA A 243 -22.80 4.03 47.09
C ALA A 243 -22.39 2.57 47.29
N GLY A 244 -21.09 2.33 47.31
CA GLY A 244 -20.50 0.98 47.40
C GLY A 244 -20.44 0.21 46.07
N ALA A 245 -20.85 0.78 44.96
CA ALA A 245 -20.64 0.19 43.67
C ALA A 245 -19.16 0.29 43.25
N ASN A 246 -18.52 -0.88 43.03
CA ASN A 246 -17.16 -0.98 42.58
C ASN A 246 -17.08 -1.83 41.33
N LEU A 247 -16.27 -1.43 40.37
CA LEU A 247 -15.97 -2.24 39.18
C LEU A 247 -15.20 -3.50 39.57
N LEU A 248 -15.71 -4.63 39.17
CA LEU A 248 -15.05 -5.94 39.33
C LEU A 248 -14.07 -6.22 38.20
N TRP A 249 -14.28 -5.59 37.03
CA TRP A 249 -13.36 -5.62 35.88
C TRP A 249 -13.62 -4.41 34.98
N ASP A 250 -12.56 -4.03 34.27
CA ASP A 250 -12.55 -3.02 33.20
C ASP A 250 -11.57 -3.51 32.13
N THR A 251 -12.11 -4.05 31.03
CA THR A 251 -11.30 -4.75 30.03
C THR A 251 -10.68 -3.77 29.06
N ASN A 252 -9.36 -3.72 28.99
CA ASN A 252 -8.66 -3.02 27.92
C ASN A 252 -8.43 -3.97 26.73
N TRP A 253 -9.32 -3.88 25.73
CA TRP A 253 -9.23 -4.71 24.51
C TRP A 253 -8.01 -4.37 23.67
N GLU A 254 -7.57 -3.11 23.65
CA GLU A 254 -6.34 -2.69 22.98
C GLU A 254 -5.12 -3.43 23.53
N ASP A 255 -4.93 -3.41 24.84
CA ASP A 255 -3.83 -4.11 25.51
C ASP A 255 -3.91 -5.64 25.35
N ALA A 256 -5.12 -6.18 25.26
CA ALA A 256 -5.33 -7.60 25.06
C ALA A 256 -4.95 -8.06 23.66
N ILE A 257 -5.20 -7.25 22.64
CA ILE A 257 -5.07 -7.58 21.21
C ILE A 257 -3.72 -7.09 20.64
N LEU A 258 -3.30 -5.85 20.95
CA LEU A 258 -2.10 -5.28 20.37
C LEU A 258 -0.82 -5.77 21.03
N ASN A 259 0.21 -5.88 20.23
CA ASN A 259 1.56 -6.23 20.62
C ASN A 259 2.37 -4.96 20.87
N LYS A 260 2.66 -4.65 22.14
CA LYS A 260 3.42 -3.45 22.54
C LYS A 260 4.94 -3.64 22.47
N ALA A 261 5.41 -4.86 22.17
CA ALA A 261 6.82 -5.21 22.04
C ALA A 261 7.00 -6.27 20.95
N ALA A 262 6.59 -5.94 19.74
CA ALA A 262 6.73 -6.80 18.57
C ALA A 262 8.22 -7.05 18.26
N PHE A 263 8.65 -8.29 18.32
CA PHE A 263 10.04 -8.66 18.08
C PHE A 263 10.39 -8.59 16.60
N LYS A 264 11.62 -8.13 16.30
CA LYS A 264 12.21 -8.10 14.96
C LYS A 264 13.64 -8.62 15.04
N GLN A 265 13.97 -9.57 14.14
CA GLN A 265 15.35 -9.91 13.86
C GLN A 265 15.58 -10.09 12.36
N GLU A 266 16.76 -9.69 11.91
CA GLU A 266 17.17 -9.82 10.52
C GLU A 266 18.66 -10.10 10.44
N HIS A 267 19.01 -11.16 9.70
CA HIS A 267 20.40 -11.57 9.47
C HIS A 267 20.65 -11.68 7.97
N ARG A 268 21.66 -11.01 7.46
CA ARG A 268 22.02 -10.97 6.05
C ARG A 268 23.47 -11.30 5.90
N PHE A 269 23.79 -12.16 4.96
CA PHE A 269 25.15 -12.55 4.61
C PHE A 269 25.32 -12.47 3.11
N ASN A 270 26.40 -11.90 2.62
CA ASN A 270 26.75 -11.93 1.22
C ASN A 270 28.25 -12.09 0.99
N VAL A 271 28.58 -12.70 -0.15
CA VAL A 271 29.94 -12.82 -0.65
C VAL A 271 29.97 -12.43 -2.11
N SER A 272 30.90 -11.58 -2.50
CA SER A 272 31.11 -11.18 -3.88
C SER A 272 32.58 -11.19 -4.26
N GLY A 273 32.88 -11.50 -5.51
CA GLY A 273 34.24 -11.49 -6.02
C GLY A 273 34.29 -11.80 -7.51
N GLY A 274 35.48 -11.93 -8.03
CA GLY A 274 35.68 -12.34 -9.41
C GLY A 274 37.14 -12.36 -9.85
N ASP A 275 37.42 -13.16 -10.84
CA ASP A 275 38.70 -13.19 -11.57
C ASP A 275 38.64 -12.32 -12.85
N ALA A 276 39.58 -12.51 -13.78
CA ALA A 276 39.63 -11.75 -15.02
C ALA A 276 38.45 -12.03 -15.98
N LYS A 277 37.73 -13.13 -15.80
CA LYS A 277 36.66 -13.58 -16.71
C LYS A 277 35.32 -13.81 -16.05
N THR A 278 35.34 -14.23 -14.78
CA THR A 278 34.12 -14.66 -14.08
C THR A 278 33.89 -13.83 -12.83
N THR A 279 32.65 -13.39 -12.62
CA THR A 279 32.20 -12.71 -11.41
C THR A 279 31.12 -13.52 -10.75
N TYR A 280 31.06 -13.45 -9.42
CA TYR A 280 30.03 -14.10 -8.64
C TYR A 280 29.54 -13.21 -7.49
N PHE A 281 28.28 -13.40 -7.14
CA PHE A 281 27.63 -12.86 -5.95
C PHE A 281 26.73 -13.93 -5.35
N LEU A 282 26.93 -14.22 -4.07
CA LEU A 282 26.10 -15.13 -3.28
C LEU A 282 25.55 -14.36 -2.09
N ALA A 283 24.27 -14.49 -1.81
CA ALA A 283 23.64 -13.90 -0.62
C ALA A 283 22.68 -14.89 0.03
N ALA A 284 22.57 -14.78 1.36
CA ALA A 284 21.58 -15.47 2.17
C ALA A 284 20.99 -14.50 3.19
N ASP A 285 19.69 -14.57 3.42
CA ASP A 285 18.99 -13.73 4.40
C ASP A 285 17.98 -14.52 5.22
N TYR A 286 17.80 -14.10 6.45
CA TYR A 286 16.75 -14.52 7.38
C TYR A 286 16.12 -13.30 8.01
N LEU A 287 14.79 -13.25 8.02
CA LEU A 287 13.98 -12.19 8.61
C LEU A 287 12.85 -12.83 9.42
N ASP A 288 12.66 -12.35 10.65
CA ASP A 288 11.53 -12.69 11.52
C ASP A 288 10.95 -11.41 12.10
N LEU A 289 9.67 -11.19 11.84
CA LEU A 289 8.89 -10.01 12.25
C LEU A 289 7.63 -10.43 12.97
N SER A 290 7.46 -10.02 14.22
CA SER A 290 6.16 -10.01 14.87
C SER A 290 5.34 -8.78 14.43
N GLY A 291 4.03 -8.95 14.27
CA GLY A 291 3.13 -7.85 13.89
C GLY A 291 2.63 -7.04 15.07
N SER A 292 1.91 -5.95 14.75
CA SER A 292 1.25 -5.08 15.73
C SER A 292 0.06 -5.76 16.45
N VAL A 293 -0.53 -6.80 15.87
CA VAL A 293 -1.52 -7.66 16.50
C VAL A 293 -0.84 -8.92 17.02
N LYS A 294 -1.18 -9.37 18.24
CA LYS A 294 -0.67 -10.62 18.81
C LYS A 294 -0.94 -11.79 17.88
N SER A 295 -0.09 -12.80 17.88
CA SER A 295 -0.11 -13.97 16.98
C SER A 295 0.17 -13.67 15.51
N SER A 296 0.21 -12.42 15.04
CA SER A 296 0.63 -12.14 13.68
C SER A 296 2.15 -12.13 13.55
N ASN A 297 2.67 -12.78 12.51
CA ASN A 297 4.10 -12.84 12.24
C ASN A 297 4.39 -12.94 10.74
N PHE A 298 5.65 -12.77 10.39
CA PHE A 298 6.21 -13.01 9.07
C PHE A 298 7.65 -13.47 9.19
N GLU A 299 7.93 -14.66 8.72
CA GLU A 299 9.28 -15.20 8.61
C GLU A 299 9.68 -15.32 7.14
N ARG A 300 10.92 -15.01 6.81
CA ARG A 300 11.46 -15.18 5.45
C ARG A 300 12.89 -15.71 5.50
N THR A 301 13.19 -16.66 4.63
CA THR A 301 14.54 -17.12 4.32
C THR A 301 14.77 -16.98 2.83
N GLY A 302 15.89 -16.40 2.42
CA GLY A 302 16.24 -16.17 1.04
C GLY A 302 17.67 -16.57 0.71
N ILE A 303 17.88 -17.06 -0.52
CA ILE A 303 19.21 -17.33 -1.09
C ILE A 303 19.23 -16.79 -2.52
N ARG A 304 20.32 -16.14 -2.93
CA ARG A 304 20.55 -15.65 -4.28
C ARG A 304 21.95 -15.99 -4.76
N LEU A 305 22.04 -16.36 -6.04
CA LEU A 305 23.29 -16.61 -6.73
C LEU A 305 23.29 -15.90 -8.09
N ASN A 306 24.23 -15.00 -8.31
CA ASN A 306 24.47 -14.35 -9.60
C ASN A 306 25.86 -14.71 -10.09
N LEU A 307 25.95 -15.26 -11.31
CA LEU A 307 27.16 -15.64 -11.97
C LEU A 307 27.21 -15.00 -13.36
N GLU A 308 28.38 -14.51 -13.76
CA GLU A 308 28.60 -13.97 -15.09
C GLU A 308 30.01 -14.33 -15.55
N SER A 309 30.15 -14.83 -16.76
CA SER A 309 31.48 -15.26 -17.29
C SER A 309 31.67 -14.87 -18.75
N LYS A 310 32.81 -14.28 -19.05
CA LYS A 310 33.30 -14.05 -20.40
C LYS A 310 34.02 -15.33 -20.92
N VAL A 311 33.24 -16.26 -21.47
CA VAL A 311 33.71 -17.57 -21.92
C VAL A 311 34.69 -17.44 -23.07
N LYS A 312 34.38 -16.53 -24.00
CA LYS A 312 35.22 -16.09 -25.11
C LYS A 312 35.16 -14.58 -25.23
N ASP A 313 36.06 -13.97 -26.01
CA ASP A 313 36.04 -12.53 -26.21
C ASP A 313 34.74 -12.03 -26.84
N TYR A 314 34.07 -12.85 -27.63
CA TYR A 314 32.79 -12.59 -28.29
C TYR A 314 31.59 -13.23 -27.60
N LEU A 315 31.79 -14.01 -26.50
CA LEU A 315 30.71 -14.75 -25.84
C LEU A 315 30.76 -14.52 -24.33
N LYS A 316 29.70 -13.90 -23.83
CA LYS A 316 29.42 -13.72 -22.42
C LYS A 316 28.18 -14.51 -22.04
N VAL A 317 28.23 -15.25 -20.96
CA VAL A 317 27.07 -15.97 -20.39
C VAL A 317 26.86 -15.55 -18.94
N GLY A 318 25.62 -15.60 -18.50
CA GLY A 318 25.32 -15.31 -17.12
C GLY A 318 24.04 -15.99 -16.65
N MET A 319 23.94 -16.11 -15.32
CA MET A 319 22.76 -16.66 -14.63
C MET A 319 22.52 -15.89 -13.35
N ASN A 320 21.27 -15.46 -13.15
CA ASN A 320 20.78 -14.94 -11.89
C ASN A 320 19.72 -15.91 -11.37
N SER A 321 19.88 -16.40 -10.15
CA SER A 321 18.95 -17.34 -9.54
C SER A 321 18.65 -16.93 -8.11
N SER A 322 17.39 -17.06 -7.68
CA SER A 322 17.01 -16.88 -6.30
C SER A 322 15.94 -17.86 -5.85
N PHE A 323 15.99 -18.20 -4.60
CA PHE A 323 14.95 -18.93 -3.88
C PHE A 323 14.62 -18.16 -2.62
N SER A 324 13.33 -17.97 -2.36
CA SER A 324 12.84 -17.44 -1.09
C SER A 324 11.66 -18.25 -0.60
N SER A 325 11.61 -18.45 0.70
CA SER A 325 10.49 -19.08 1.39
C SER A 325 10.04 -18.16 2.53
N SER A 326 8.74 -17.95 2.65
CA SER A 326 8.16 -17.19 3.76
C SER A 326 6.97 -17.91 4.37
N SER A 327 6.76 -17.68 5.66
CA SER A 327 5.62 -18.16 6.44
C SER A 327 5.04 -17.00 7.23
N SER A 328 3.72 -16.89 7.28
CA SER A 328 3.01 -15.86 8.05
C SER A 328 1.82 -16.49 8.76
N ASN A 329 1.53 -16.06 9.98
CA ASN A 329 0.21 -16.22 10.57
C ASN A 329 -0.53 -14.89 10.41
N LEU A 330 -1.69 -14.92 9.75
CA LEU A 330 -2.41 -13.74 9.27
C LEU A 330 -3.81 -13.63 9.90
N PRO A 331 -3.94 -13.39 11.23
CA PRO A 331 -5.25 -13.12 11.81
C PRO A 331 -5.88 -11.91 11.11
N ILE A 332 -7.19 -11.89 10.93
CA ILE A 332 -7.89 -10.79 10.27
C ILE A 332 -7.66 -9.49 11.06
N GLN A 333 -7.08 -8.48 10.41
CA GLN A 333 -6.65 -7.21 11.02
C GLN A 333 -7.23 -5.98 10.32
N SER A 334 -8.22 -6.16 9.48
CA SER A 334 -8.91 -5.07 8.76
C SER A 334 -10.33 -5.47 8.41
N GLY A 335 -11.14 -4.47 8.08
CA GLY A 335 -12.53 -4.64 7.72
C GLY A 335 -13.48 -4.60 8.92
N ASN A 336 -14.73 -4.21 8.63
CA ASN A 336 -15.79 -4.08 9.61
C ASN A 336 -16.49 -5.43 9.81
N THR A 337 -15.73 -6.45 10.21
CA THR A 337 -16.23 -7.83 10.44
C THR A 337 -15.93 -8.26 11.87
N TYR A 338 -16.79 -9.09 12.44
CA TYR A 338 -16.59 -9.65 13.78
C TYR A 338 -15.34 -10.54 13.90
N GLY A 339 -14.79 -11.02 12.78
CA GLY A 339 -13.50 -11.73 12.77
C GLY A 339 -12.27 -10.81 12.84
N SER A 340 -12.44 -9.50 12.61
CA SER A 340 -11.33 -8.55 12.65
C SER A 340 -10.96 -8.16 14.08
N SER A 341 -9.72 -8.48 14.50
CA SER A 341 -9.21 -8.15 15.84
C SER A 341 -9.25 -6.64 16.13
N ILE A 342 -9.02 -5.80 15.12
CA ILE A 342 -9.06 -4.34 15.29
C ILE A 342 -10.49 -3.84 15.45
N GLN A 343 -11.46 -4.45 14.73
CA GLN A 343 -12.87 -4.12 14.90
C GLN A 343 -13.35 -4.36 16.35
N TRP A 344 -12.80 -5.36 17.02
CA TRP A 344 -13.12 -5.62 18.43
C TRP A 344 -12.71 -4.50 19.37
N ILE A 345 -11.53 -3.89 19.15
CA ILE A 345 -11.06 -2.74 19.94
C ILE A 345 -12.06 -1.58 19.85
N TYR A 346 -12.63 -1.36 18.67
CA TYR A 346 -13.56 -0.27 18.42
C TYR A 346 -15.04 -0.58 18.64
N SER A 347 -15.41 -1.86 18.73
CA SER A 347 -16.82 -2.25 18.87
C SER A 347 -17.17 -2.71 20.26
N LEU A 348 -16.21 -3.30 21.00
CA LEU A 348 -16.53 -3.92 22.28
C LEU A 348 -16.16 -3.02 23.45
N PRO A 349 -17.14 -2.58 24.26
CA PRO A 349 -16.88 -1.83 25.49
C PRO A 349 -16.11 -2.63 26.54
N ASN A 350 -15.45 -1.93 27.41
CA ASN A 350 -14.65 -2.46 28.51
C ASN A 350 -15.47 -3.28 29.54
N ILE A 351 -16.79 -3.16 29.51
CA ILE A 351 -17.72 -3.93 30.38
C ILE A 351 -17.79 -5.42 30.03
N TYR A 352 -17.34 -5.82 28.84
CA TYR A 352 -17.31 -7.23 28.43
C TYR A 352 -15.91 -7.81 28.73
N PRO A 353 -15.84 -8.92 29.53
CA PRO A 353 -14.58 -9.48 29.93
C PRO A 353 -14.00 -10.40 28.84
N ILE A 354 -12.67 -10.57 28.82
CA ILE A 354 -11.98 -11.53 27.94
C ILE A 354 -12.28 -12.95 28.39
N PHE A 355 -12.28 -13.18 29.69
CA PHE A 355 -12.53 -14.48 30.32
C PHE A 355 -13.82 -14.45 31.12
N ARG A 356 -14.54 -15.57 31.15
CA ARG A 356 -15.76 -15.73 31.93
C ARG A 356 -15.54 -15.41 33.41
N ARG A 357 -16.51 -14.71 33.98
CA ARG A 357 -16.50 -14.30 35.40
C ARG A 357 -17.81 -14.67 36.06
N ASP A 358 -17.74 -15.03 37.32
CA ASP A 358 -18.92 -15.20 38.15
C ASP A 358 -19.51 -13.84 38.60
N ALA A 359 -20.59 -13.89 39.38
CA ALA A 359 -21.25 -12.67 39.88
C ALA A 359 -20.40 -11.85 40.85
N ASN A 360 -19.32 -12.40 41.40
CA ASN A 360 -18.37 -11.74 42.29
C ASN A 360 -17.14 -11.22 41.55
N GLY A 361 -17.09 -11.38 40.22
CA GLY A 361 -15.96 -10.99 39.38
C GLY A 361 -14.81 -11.99 39.35
N ALA A 362 -14.90 -13.14 39.99
CA ALA A 362 -13.87 -14.16 39.99
C ALA A 362 -13.83 -14.91 38.65
N LEU A 363 -12.61 -15.26 38.19
CA LEU A 363 -12.39 -15.96 36.93
C LEU A 363 -12.90 -17.40 37.02
N ILE A 364 -13.69 -17.80 36.05
CA ILE A 364 -14.17 -19.19 35.89
C ILE A 364 -13.09 -19.98 35.14
N LYS A 365 -12.73 -21.14 35.70
CA LYS A 365 -11.67 -22.00 35.16
C LYS A 365 -12.25 -23.32 34.66
N ASP A 366 -11.56 -23.92 33.70
CA ASP A 366 -11.83 -25.27 33.21
C ASP A 366 -11.30 -26.33 34.21
N GLY A 367 -11.54 -27.63 33.91
CA GLY A 367 -11.06 -28.75 34.73
C GLY A 367 -9.55 -28.91 34.81
N PHE A 368 -8.80 -28.15 33.99
CA PHE A 368 -7.33 -28.11 33.96
C PHE A 368 -6.75 -26.86 34.63
N GLY A 369 -7.61 -25.96 35.12
CA GLY A 369 -7.19 -24.72 35.82
C GLY A 369 -6.95 -23.53 34.88
N ASN A 370 -7.23 -23.62 33.58
CA ASN A 370 -7.13 -22.53 32.62
C ASN A 370 -8.35 -21.61 32.70
N ASN A 371 -8.16 -20.31 32.44
CA ASN A 371 -9.27 -19.37 32.35
C ASN A 371 -10.10 -19.66 31.09
N ILE A 372 -11.43 -19.74 31.24
CA ILE A 372 -12.35 -19.95 30.10
C ILE A 372 -12.62 -18.61 29.43
N TYR A 373 -12.39 -18.51 28.12
CA TYR A 373 -12.73 -17.34 27.32
C TYR A 373 -14.24 -17.07 27.34
N ASP A 374 -14.61 -15.80 27.39
CA ASP A 374 -16.01 -15.36 27.28
C ASP A 374 -16.41 -15.16 25.82
N TYR A 375 -17.20 -16.09 25.31
CA TYR A 375 -17.73 -16.02 23.93
C TYR A 375 -19.09 -15.28 23.83
N GLY A 376 -19.58 -14.70 24.94
CA GLY A 376 -20.80 -13.91 24.93
C GLY A 376 -22.10 -14.65 24.65
N ALA A 377 -22.09 -15.98 24.67
CA ALA A 377 -23.22 -16.87 24.50
C ALA A 377 -23.11 -18.05 25.48
N ASN A 378 -22.90 -17.76 26.77
CA ASN A 378 -22.56 -18.74 27.80
C ASN A 378 -23.80 -19.40 28.45
N GLY A 379 -24.97 -19.31 27.81
CA GLY A 379 -26.24 -19.83 28.30
C GLY A 379 -27.27 -18.71 28.54
N ALA A 380 -28.42 -18.78 27.89
CA ALA A 380 -29.49 -17.81 28.03
C ALA A 380 -30.03 -17.73 29.47
N GLY A 381 -30.29 -16.51 29.94
CA GLY A 381 -31.00 -16.22 31.17
C GLY A 381 -30.16 -16.10 32.43
N THR A 382 -28.82 -16.15 32.34
CA THR A 382 -27.92 -15.84 33.46
C THR A 382 -27.20 -14.51 33.23
N LEU A 383 -26.95 -13.74 34.32
CA LEU A 383 -26.16 -12.50 34.24
C LEU A 383 -24.74 -12.84 33.75
N ASN A 384 -24.14 -11.92 32.99
CA ASN A 384 -22.80 -12.03 32.40
C ASN A 384 -22.67 -13.24 31.45
N SER A 385 -23.72 -13.55 30.67
CA SER A 385 -23.72 -14.72 29.82
C SER A 385 -24.00 -14.45 28.33
N GLN A 386 -24.67 -13.35 28.01
CA GLN A 386 -25.07 -13.05 26.63
C GLN A 386 -24.81 -11.57 26.29
N ARG A 387 -23.98 -11.34 25.29
CA ARG A 387 -23.75 -10.00 24.74
C ARG A 387 -24.76 -9.69 23.63
N PRO A 388 -25.14 -8.41 23.44
CA PRO A 388 -26.01 -8.02 22.33
C PRO A 388 -25.27 -7.94 20.98
N LEU A 389 -23.93 -8.19 20.96
CA LEU A 389 -23.09 -8.18 19.76
C LEU A 389 -21.97 -9.21 19.89
N PHE A 390 -21.50 -9.70 18.74
CA PHE A 390 -20.40 -10.67 18.62
C PHE A 390 -20.59 -11.91 19.48
N GLU A 391 -21.83 -12.43 19.51
CA GLU A 391 -22.13 -13.73 20.12
C GLU A 391 -21.32 -14.84 19.45
N ASN A 392 -20.91 -15.82 20.25
CA ASN A 392 -20.08 -16.96 19.85
C ASN A 392 -18.70 -16.59 19.35
N GLU A 393 -18.20 -15.38 19.64
CA GLU A 393 -16.87 -14.92 19.29
C GLU A 393 -16.11 -14.36 20.47
N ASN A 394 -14.77 -14.42 20.40
CA ASN A 394 -13.85 -13.73 21.29
C ASN A 394 -12.54 -13.47 20.53
N ALA A 395 -12.23 -12.21 20.25
CA ALA A 395 -11.04 -11.88 19.44
C ALA A 395 -9.74 -12.40 20.07
N VAL A 396 -9.58 -12.30 21.39
CA VAL A 396 -8.38 -12.81 22.07
C VAL A 396 -8.37 -14.35 22.05
N GLY A 397 -9.52 -14.98 22.27
CA GLY A 397 -9.65 -16.43 22.13
C GLY A 397 -9.32 -16.90 20.71
N ALA A 398 -9.79 -16.17 19.69
CA ALA A 398 -9.51 -16.48 18.28
C ALA A 398 -8.00 -16.37 17.96
N LEU A 399 -7.30 -15.34 18.47
CA LEU A 399 -5.85 -15.18 18.25
C LEU A 399 -5.01 -16.36 18.76
N TYR A 400 -5.52 -17.14 19.73
CA TYR A 400 -4.78 -18.27 20.31
C TYR A 400 -5.36 -19.64 19.95
N ASN A 401 -6.64 -19.72 19.56
CA ASN A 401 -7.31 -20.98 19.24
C ASN A 401 -7.45 -21.22 17.74
N ASN A 402 -7.40 -20.16 16.94
CA ASN A 402 -7.48 -20.22 15.49
C ASN A 402 -6.11 -19.83 14.88
N TYR A 403 -5.91 -20.16 13.61
CA TYR A 403 -4.77 -19.68 12.84
C TYR A 403 -5.11 -19.57 11.36
N ASP A 404 -4.39 -18.70 10.67
CA ASP A 404 -4.37 -18.58 9.22
C ASP A 404 -2.90 -18.52 8.76
N ILE A 405 -2.33 -19.69 8.47
CA ILE A 405 -0.92 -19.83 8.10
C ILE A 405 -0.79 -19.81 6.59
N VAL A 406 -0.13 -18.77 6.10
CA VAL A 406 0.19 -18.61 4.68
C VAL A 406 1.68 -18.86 4.45
N LYS A 407 2.00 -19.86 3.67
CA LYS A 407 3.37 -20.16 3.21
C LYS A 407 3.50 -19.75 1.74
N ARG A 408 4.58 -19.03 1.43
CA ARG A 408 4.91 -18.65 0.06
C ARG A 408 6.33 -19.08 -0.25
N SER A 409 6.55 -19.68 -1.40
CA SER A 409 7.88 -19.88 -1.93
C SER A 409 7.98 -19.31 -3.34
N ASN A 410 9.11 -18.71 -3.65
CA ASN A 410 9.39 -18.14 -4.97
C ASN A 410 10.75 -18.63 -5.41
N PHE A 411 10.81 -19.22 -6.60
CA PHE A 411 12.04 -19.64 -7.28
C PHE A 411 12.14 -18.89 -8.60
N THR A 412 13.24 -18.21 -8.83
CA THR A 412 13.54 -17.56 -10.10
C THR A 412 14.89 -18.03 -10.63
N VAL A 413 14.96 -18.25 -11.94
CA VAL A 413 16.20 -18.41 -12.65
C VAL A 413 16.14 -17.67 -13.99
N ASN A 414 17.15 -16.88 -14.26
CA ASN A 414 17.29 -16.09 -15.47
C ASN A 414 18.68 -16.35 -16.06
N GLY A 415 18.73 -17.10 -17.14
CA GLY A 415 19.96 -17.37 -17.89
C GLY A 415 20.03 -16.53 -19.17
N PHE A 416 21.22 -16.02 -19.50
CA PHE A 416 21.42 -15.28 -20.74
C PHE A 416 22.76 -15.63 -21.41
N ALA A 417 22.77 -15.45 -22.71
CA ALA A 417 23.99 -15.43 -23.52
C ALA A 417 24.00 -14.15 -24.37
N GLU A 418 25.14 -13.49 -24.41
CA GLU A 418 25.42 -12.31 -25.22
C GLU A 418 26.58 -12.60 -26.14
N ILE A 419 26.36 -12.40 -27.43
CA ILE A 419 27.30 -12.78 -28.50
C ILE A 419 27.59 -11.52 -29.31
N ASP A 420 28.84 -11.09 -29.35
CA ASP A 420 29.33 -10.08 -30.26
C ASP A 420 29.50 -10.68 -31.66
N LEU A 421 28.48 -10.48 -32.52
CA LEU A 421 28.47 -11.01 -33.91
C LEU A 421 29.45 -10.25 -34.83
N ALA A 422 29.61 -8.93 -34.55
CA ALA A 422 30.58 -8.06 -35.20
C ALA A 422 30.94 -6.91 -34.23
N LYS A 423 31.91 -6.06 -34.63
CA LYS A 423 32.39 -4.95 -33.79
C LYS A 423 31.28 -4.05 -33.23
N ASP A 424 30.25 -3.81 -34.02
CA ASP A 424 29.15 -2.87 -33.70
C ASP A 424 27.80 -3.59 -33.58
N LEU A 425 27.77 -4.96 -33.57
CA LEU A 425 26.56 -5.77 -33.62
C LEU A 425 26.62 -6.87 -32.57
N SER A 426 25.70 -6.86 -31.60
CA SER A 426 25.54 -7.88 -30.57
C SER A 426 24.17 -8.52 -30.59
N PHE A 427 24.12 -9.81 -30.28
CA PHE A 427 22.90 -10.60 -30.10
C PHE A 427 22.86 -11.11 -28.66
N ARG A 428 21.72 -10.90 -28.00
CA ARG A 428 21.45 -11.40 -26.65
C ARG A 428 20.22 -12.27 -26.67
N THR A 429 20.33 -13.47 -26.13
CA THR A 429 19.22 -14.38 -25.84
C THR A 429 19.11 -14.56 -24.33
N GLN A 430 17.88 -14.56 -23.82
CA GLN A 430 17.59 -14.67 -22.39
C GLN A 430 16.36 -15.56 -22.19
N LEU A 431 16.48 -16.52 -21.28
CA LEU A 431 15.38 -17.35 -20.81
C LEU A 431 15.22 -17.19 -19.29
N ALA A 432 14.07 -16.72 -18.88
CA ALA A 432 13.71 -16.63 -17.48
C ALA A 432 12.57 -17.58 -17.15
N TYR A 433 12.70 -18.22 -16.00
CA TYR A 433 11.68 -19.04 -15.37
C TYR A 433 11.42 -18.52 -13.96
N GLU A 434 10.15 -18.31 -13.63
CA GLU A 434 9.69 -18.02 -12.28
C GLU A 434 8.61 -19.03 -11.89
N GLN A 435 8.70 -19.53 -10.66
CA GLN A 435 7.64 -20.32 -10.04
C GLN A 435 7.39 -19.75 -8.65
N PHE A 436 6.15 -19.37 -8.37
CA PHE A 436 5.73 -19.11 -7.01
C PHE A 436 4.66 -20.11 -6.57
N MET A 437 4.73 -20.50 -5.32
CA MET A 437 3.73 -21.33 -4.66
C MET A 437 3.14 -20.54 -3.48
N PHE A 438 1.84 -20.60 -3.37
CA PHE A 438 1.05 -20.11 -2.28
C PHE A 438 0.32 -21.30 -1.65
N ASP A 439 0.50 -21.50 -0.36
CA ASP A 439 -0.17 -22.54 0.42
C ASP A 439 -0.72 -21.88 1.68
N GLU A 440 -2.05 -21.84 1.80
CA GLU A 440 -2.76 -21.27 2.95
C GLU A 440 -3.52 -22.37 3.66
N LYS A 441 -3.42 -22.37 4.97
CA LYS A 441 -4.19 -23.24 5.85
C LYS A 441 -4.79 -22.40 6.96
N ALA A 442 -6.11 -22.24 6.92
CA ALA A 442 -6.89 -21.59 7.95
C ALA A 442 -7.64 -22.64 8.79
N TYR A 443 -7.63 -22.46 10.09
CA TYR A 443 -8.32 -23.30 11.06
C TYR A 443 -9.13 -22.46 12.02
N ASP A 444 -10.43 -22.78 12.12
CA ASP A 444 -11.33 -22.26 13.14
C ASP A 444 -11.69 -23.38 14.12
N ASN A 445 -11.62 -23.03 15.40
CA ASN A 445 -11.72 -24.02 16.49
C ASN A 445 -13.05 -24.77 16.51
N TYR A 446 -12.97 -26.07 16.82
CA TYR A 446 -14.12 -27.01 16.85
C TYR A 446 -15.06 -26.81 18.04
N ALA A 447 -14.58 -26.28 19.17
CA ALA A 447 -15.32 -26.21 20.43
C ALA A 447 -15.83 -24.82 20.78
N VAL A 448 -15.19 -23.77 20.21
CA VAL A 448 -15.44 -22.36 20.54
C VAL A 448 -15.33 -21.46 19.29
N GLY A 449 -16.02 -20.34 19.34
CA GLY A 449 -16.03 -19.38 18.23
C GLY A 449 -17.05 -19.73 17.13
N ALA A 450 -17.00 -19.03 16.01
CA ALA A 450 -17.98 -19.11 14.93
C ALA A 450 -18.13 -20.51 14.32
N ALA A 451 -17.06 -21.29 14.27
CA ALA A 451 -17.10 -22.64 13.71
C ALA A 451 -17.51 -23.74 14.71
N ALA A 452 -17.73 -23.41 15.98
CA ALA A 452 -18.12 -24.40 17.00
C ALA A 452 -19.44 -25.11 16.64
N SER A 453 -20.41 -24.38 16.06
CA SER A 453 -21.70 -24.95 15.66
C SER A 453 -21.60 -26.01 14.56
N VAL A 454 -20.53 -26.03 13.80
CA VAL A 454 -20.23 -27.00 12.73
C VAL A 454 -19.08 -27.95 13.11
N GLY A 455 -18.62 -27.94 14.38
CA GLY A 455 -17.55 -28.78 14.86
C GLY A 455 -16.16 -28.43 14.31
N GLY A 456 -15.87 -27.15 14.15
CA GLY A 456 -14.63 -26.64 13.58
C GLY A 456 -14.62 -26.57 12.06
N ARG A 457 -13.75 -25.73 11.52
CA ARG A 457 -13.56 -25.55 10.08
C ARG A 457 -12.08 -25.53 9.73
N VAL A 458 -11.72 -26.22 8.67
CA VAL A 458 -10.40 -26.11 8.02
C VAL A 458 -10.59 -25.72 6.57
N SER A 459 -9.92 -24.64 6.15
CA SER A 459 -9.78 -24.26 4.75
C SER A 459 -8.34 -24.43 4.32
N GLN A 460 -8.11 -25.02 3.17
CA GLN A 460 -6.78 -25.11 2.57
C GLN A 460 -6.82 -24.67 1.12
N ILE A 461 -5.95 -23.72 0.79
CA ILE A 461 -5.76 -23.18 -0.56
C ILE A 461 -4.35 -23.50 -1.00
N ARG A 462 -4.20 -23.98 -2.23
CA ARG A 462 -2.91 -24.15 -2.87
C ARG A 462 -2.95 -23.54 -4.26
N ALA A 463 -2.04 -22.59 -4.51
CA ALA A 463 -1.90 -21.98 -5.82
C ALA A 463 -0.46 -22.07 -6.32
N LEU A 464 -0.30 -22.34 -7.61
CA LEU A 464 0.99 -22.48 -8.28
C LEU A 464 1.01 -21.57 -9.51
N GLY A 465 1.80 -20.49 -9.43
CA GLY A 465 2.07 -19.62 -10.57
C GLY A 465 3.38 -20.02 -11.26
N LYS A 466 3.37 -20.10 -12.58
CA LYS A 466 4.55 -20.38 -13.41
C LYS A 466 4.64 -19.34 -14.51
N THR A 467 5.82 -18.70 -14.62
CA THR A 467 6.12 -17.74 -15.67
C THR A 467 7.32 -18.23 -16.49
N ILE A 468 7.19 -18.20 -17.80
CA ILE A 468 8.30 -18.39 -18.74
C ILE A 468 8.39 -17.12 -19.57
N ASN A 469 9.58 -16.50 -19.61
CA ASN A 469 9.84 -15.35 -20.45
C ASN A 469 11.06 -15.59 -21.31
N PHE A 470 10.88 -15.62 -22.62
CA PHE A 470 11.95 -15.82 -23.59
C PHE A 470 12.13 -14.56 -24.42
N THR A 471 13.32 -13.97 -24.35
CA THR A 471 13.63 -12.69 -25.00
C THR A 471 14.87 -12.81 -25.86
N ASN A 472 14.80 -12.33 -27.08
CA ASN A 472 15.92 -12.18 -28.00
C ASN A 472 16.05 -10.74 -28.42
N SER A 473 17.25 -10.18 -28.35
CA SER A 473 17.54 -8.84 -28.80
C SER A 473 18.75 -8.79 -29.73
N LEU A 474 18.63 -8.04 -30.81
CA LEU A 474 19.71 -7.68 -31.71
C LEU A 474 20.00 -6.21 -31.56
N ASN A 475 21.24 -5.86 -31.23
CA ASN A 475 21.66 -4.50 -30.95
C ASN A 475 22.77 -4.10 -31.92
N TYR A 476 22.62 -2.96 -32.58
CA TYR A 476 23.60 -2.35 -33.44
C TYR A 476 23.91 -0.94 -32.97
N ASP A 477 25.15 -0.70 -32.53
CA ASP A 477 25.60 0.59 -32.02
C ASP A 477 26.82 1.08 -32.78
N LYS A 478 26.71 2.19 -33.48
CA LYS A 478 27.79 2.72 -34.32
C LYS A 478 27.99 4.21 -34.20
N SER A 479 29.25 4.61 -34.10
CA SER A 479 29.68 5.98 -34.13
C SER A 479 30.31 6.34 -35.46
N PHE A 480 29.91 7.47 -36.05
CA PHE A 480 30.44 8.06 -37.28
C PHE A 480 30.84 9.51 -36.98
N GLY A 481 32.09 9.73 -36.57
CA GLY A 481 32.52 11.04 -36.12
C GLY A 481 31.68 11.54 -34.93
N ASP A 482 30.95 12.63 -35.13
CA ASP A 482 30.08 13.23 -34.11
C ASP A 482 28.68 12.57 -34.02
N HIS A 483 28.36 11.62 -34.88
CA HIS A 483 27.07 10.96 -34.97
C HIS A 483 27.12 9.58 -34.33
N ASN A 484 26.18 9.28 -33.44
CA ASN A 484 26.02 7.95 -32.87
C ASN A 484 24.62 7.46 -33.15
N ILE A 485 24.51 6.26 -33.70
CA ILE A 485 23.27 5.57 -34.04
C ILE A 485 23.18 4.26 -33.27
N GLY A 486 22.08 4.03 -32.58
CA GLY A 486 21.75 2.73 -32.00
C GLY A 486 20.45 2.21 -32.61
N LEU A 487 20.45 0.95 -33.00
CA LEU A 487 19.25 0.24 -33.46
C LEU A 487 19.10 -1.03 -32.62
N GLN A 488 17.89 -1.30 -32.18
CA GLN A 488 17.58 -2.51 -31.41
C GLN A 488 16.30 -3.14 -31.94
N GLY A 489 16.34 -4.45 -32.19
CA GLY A 489 15.17 -5.29 -32.46
C GLY A 489 14.99 -6.29 -31.35
N VAL A 490 13.78 -6.44 -30.81
CA VAL A 490 13.47 -7.40 -29.74
C VAL A 490 12.30 -8.28 -30.12
N PHE A 491 12.45 -9.57 -29.85
CA PHE A 491 11.35 -10.56 -29.87
C PHE A 491 11.20 -11.14 -28.48
N GLU A 492 9.97 -11.08 -27.92
CA GLU A 492 9.67 -11.60 -26.60
C GLU A 492 8.43 -12.50 -26.65
N VAL A 493 8.52 -13.62 -25.92
CA VAL A 493 7.38 -14.49 -25.63
C VAL A 493 7.27 -14.64 -24.13
N TYR A 494 6.13 -14.22 -23.61
CA TYR A 494 5.75 -14.38 -22.21
C TYR A 494 4.61 -15.39 -22.09
N GLN A 495 4.74 -16.32 -21.16
CA GLN A 495 3.68 -17.27 -20.80
C GLN A 495 3.53 -17.30 -19.30
N TYR A 496 2.29 -17.18 -18.83
CA TYR A 496 1.91 -17.34 -17.43
C TYR A 496 0.85 -18.42 -17.28
N THR A 497 0.99 -19.24 -16.25
CA THR A 497 -0.01 -20.26 -15.86
C THR A 497 -0.22 -20.15 -14.36
N TYR A 498 -1.47 -20.10 -13.94
CA TYR A 498 -1.88 -20.08 -12.54
C TYR A 498 -2.84 -21.22 -12.29
N ASP A 499 -2.44 -22.15 -11.44
CA ASP A 499 -3.19 -23.35 -11.03
C ASP A 499 -3.63 -23.16 -9.59
N TYR A 500 -4.93 -23.19 -9.35
CA TYR A 500 -5.56 -22.92 -8.06
C TYR A 500 -6.40 -24.11 -7.63
N LEU A 501 -6.25 -24.52 -6.38
CA LEU A 501 -7.03 -25.55 -5.71
C LEU A 501 -7.42 -25.06 -4.31
N GLN A 502 -8.70 -25.24 -3.95
CA GLN A 502 -9.25 -24.96 -2.63
C GLN A 502 -10.08 -26.16 -2.16
N ALA A 503 -9.96 -26.47 -0.88
CA ALA A 503 -10.83 -27.41 -0.21
C ALA A 503 -11.17 -26.91 1.21
N GLN A 504 -12.41 -27.09 1.64
CA GLN A 504 -12.87 -26.71 2.95
C GLN A 504 -13.76 -27.81 3.52
N GLY A 505 -13.56 -28.12 4.81
CA GLY A 505 -14.33 -29.12 5.52
C GLY A 505 -14.67 -28.66 6.93
N THR A 506 -15.71 -29.29 7.49
CA THR A 506 -16.21 -29.07 8.86
C THR A 506 -16.40 -30.38 9.62
N GLY A 507 -16.60 -30.28 10.94
CA GLY A 507 -16.83 -31.45 11.79
C GLY A 507 -15.55 -32.23 12.07
N PHE A 508 -14.61 -31.62 12.77
CA PHE A 508 -13.31 -32.21 13.12
C PHE A 508 -13.30 -32.78 14.53
N LEU A 509 -12.52 -33.84 14.73
CA LEU A 509 -12.21 -34.32 16.07
C LEU A 509 -11.34 -33.32 16.83
N PRO A 510 -11.47 -33.24 18.17
CA PRO A 510 -10.64 -32.35 18.99
C PRO A 510 -9.15 -32.49 18.69
N GLY A 511 -8.48 -31.35 18.44
CA GLY A 511 -7.05 -31.31 18.17
C GLY A 511 -6.64 -31.81 16.78
N ASN A 512 -7.58 -32.05 15.87
CA ASN A 512 -7.30 -32.44 14.49
C ASN A 512 -7.68 -31.35 13.50
N ASP A 513 -6.77 -31.05 12.60
CA ASP A 513 -6.90 -30.00 11.58
C ASP A 513 -6.55 -30.49 10.17
N VAL A 514 -6.64 -31.81 9.94
CA VAL A 514 -6.36 -32.41 8.63
C VAL A 514 -7.66 -32.64 7.89
N LEU A 515 -7.78 -32.12 6.66
CA LEU A 515 -9.00 -32.16 5.84
C LEU A 515 -9.61 -33.58 5.71
N ASN A 516 -8.78 -34.63 5.66
CA ASN A 516 -9.23 -36.00 5.55
C ASN A 516 -10.06 -36.48 6.78
N THR A 517 -10.01 -35.74 7.88
CA THR A 517 -10.75 -36.09 9.12
C THR A 517 -12.03 -35.27 9.27
N SER A 518 -12.36 -34.41 8.31
CA SER A 518 -13.65 -33.72 8.30
C SER A 518 -14.81 -34.70 8.07
N THR A 519 -15.91 -34.51 8.80
CA THR A 519 -17.13 -35.28 8.60
C THR A 519 -17.96 -34.73 7.44
N VAL A 520 -17.82 -33.44 7.12
CA VAL A 520 -18.58 -32.76 6.06
C VAL A 520 -17.62 -32.00 5.14
N PRO A 521 -17.46 -32.41 3.88
CA PRO A 521 -16.84 -31.53 2.85
C PRO A 521 -17.75 -30.32 2.61
N GLU A 522 -17.30 -29.11 2.91
CA GLU A 522 -18.10 -27.88 2.81
C GLU A 522 -17.98 -27.23 1.43
N SER A 523 -16.77 -27.17 0.89
CA SER A 523 -16.53 -26.67 -0.47
C SER A 523 -15.26 -27.27 -1.10
N ILE A 524 -15.30 -27.40 -2.41
CA ILE A 524 -14.16 -27.80 -3.25
C ILE A 524 -14.17 -26.88 -4.47
N GLY A 525 -13.04 -26.31 -4.80
CA GLY A 525 -12.88 -25.43 -5.95
C GLY A 525 -11.51 -25.56 -6.59
N GLY A 526 -11.43 -25.31 -7.87
CA GLY A 526 -10.16 -25.29 -8.59
C GLY A 526 -10.32 -24.81 -10.01
N TYR A 527 -9.27 -24.14 -10.52
CA TYR A 527 -9.22 -23.66 -11.89
C TYR A 527 -7.77 -23.44 -12.35
N VAL A 528 -7.60 -23.37 -13.67
CA VAL A 528 -6.32 -23.06 -14.29
C VAL A 528 -6.48 -21.87 -15.23
N ASN A 529 -5.79 -20.79 -14.93
CA ASN A 529 -5.70 -19.61 -15.77
C ASN A 529 -4.41 -19.62 -16.58
N ARG A 530 -4.48 -19.17 -17.85
CA ARG A 530 -3.33 -19.08 -18.75
C ARG A 530 -3.36 -17.79 -19.52
N GLU A 531 -2.18 -17.18 -19.65
CA GLU A 531 -1.95 -16.01 -20.50
C GLU A 531 -0.70 -16.24 -21.35
N ARG A 532 -0.78 -15.82 -22.60
CA ARG A 532 0.37 -15.69 -23.49
C ARG A 532 0.40 -14.29 -24.09
N LEU A 533 1.59 -13.74 -24.17
CA LEU A 533 1.86 -12.48 -24.85
C LEU A 533 3.07 -12.66 -25.74
N VAL A 534 2.95 -12.21 -26.99
CA VAL A 534 4.05 -12.16 -27.97
C VAL A 534 4.27 -10.71 -28.35
N ARG A 535 5.53 -10.28 -28.32
CA ARG A 535 5.92 -8.91 -28.64
C ARG A 535 7.03 -8.89 -29.70
N TYR A 536 6.86 -7.93 -30.62
CA TYR A 536 7.91 -7.46 -31.50
C TYR A 536 8.17 -5.99 -31.20
N LEU A 537 9.43 -5.61 -30.98
CA LEU A 537 9.79 -4.24 -30.65
C LEU A 537 10.98 -3.81 -31.50
N GLY A 538 10.89 -2.59 -32.05
CA GLY A 538 11.97 -1.87 -32.69
C GLY A 538 12.28 -0.58 -31.93
N ARG A 539 13.56 -0.30 -31.70
CA ARG A 539 14.04 0.96 -31.13
C ARG A 539 15.13 1.56 -31.96
N ALA A 540 15.08 2.86 -32.17
CA ALA A 540 16.15 3.63 -32.81
C ALA A 540 16.56 4.80 -31.90
N THR A 541 17.86 4.97 -31.70
CA THR A 541 18.44 6.09 -30.98
C THR A 541 19.44 6.82 -31.85
N TYR A 542 19.48 8.13 -31.75
CA TYR A 542 20.41 8.97 -32.44
C TYR A 542 20.93 10.06 -31.51
N ASN A 543 22.23 10.28 -31.50
CA ASN A 543 22.78 11.47 -30.87
C ASN A 543 23.82 12.17 -31.75
N TYR A 544 23.83 13.47 -31.69
CA TYR A 544 24.79 14.32 -32.37
C TYR A 544 25.65 15.09 -31.36
N LYS A 545 26.96 14.89 -31.43
CA LYS A 545 27.96 15.49 -30.52
C LYS A 545 27.73 15.29 -29.05
N ASN A 546 26.98 14.25 -28.66
CA ASN A 546 26.48 14.04 -27.29
C ASN A 546 25.73 15.27 -26.71
N LYS A 547 25.12 16.07 -27.56
CA LYS A 547 24.33 17.27 -27.23
C LYS A 547 22.86 17.09 -27.51
N TYR A 548 22.52 16.54 -28.67
CA TYR A 548 21.15 16.34 -29.14
C TYR A 548 20.88 14.86 -29.22
N PHE A 549 19.82 14.44 -28.56
CA PHE A 549 19.43 13.02 -28.49
C PHE A 549 17.99 12.89 -28.99
N LEU A 550 17.77 11.87 -29.82
CA LEU A 550 16.46 11.46 -30.31
C LEU A 550 16.31 9.97 -30.08
N GLU A 551 15.10 9.55 -29.71
CA GLU A 551 14.74 8.16 -29.52
C GLU A 551 13.34 7.91 -30.07
N GLY A 552 13.18 6.78 -30.77
CA GLY A 552 11.88 6.30 -31.24
C GLY A 552 11.76 4.82 -30.94
N THR A 553 10.59 4.41 -30.45
CA THR A 553 10.23 3.01 -30.18
C THR A 553 8.92 2.69 -30.84
N PHE A 554 8.79 1.46 -31.37
CA PHE A 554 7.55 0.90 -31.86
C PHE A 554 7.45 -0.54 -31.39
N SER A 555 6.29 -0.94 -30.87
CA SER A 555 6.02 -2.33 -30.51
C SER A 555 4.66 -2.78 -30.99
N GLN A 556 4.57 -4.07 -31.36
CA GLN A 556 3.32 -4.76 -31.58
C GLN A 556 3.23 -5.91 -30.57
N ASP A 557 2.22 -5.81 -29.70
CA ASP A 557 1.93 -6.81 -28.67
C ASP A 557 0.69 -7.61 -29.06
N SER A 558 0.68 -8.91 -28.80
CA SER A 558 -0.48 -9.77 -29.00
C SER A 558 -0.78 -10.56 -27.74
N SER A 559 -1.98 -10.40 -27.16
CA SER A 559 -2.40 -11.02 -25.90
C SER A 559 -3.57 -11.98 -26.09
N THR A 560 -3.53 -13.13 -25.43
CA THR A 560 -4.62 -14.12 -25.42
C THR A 560 -5.86 -13.66 -24.62
N LYS A 561 -5.80 -12.53 -23.92
CA LYS A 561 -6.95 -11.96 -23.20
C LYS A 561 -7.97 -11.28 -24.10
N PHE A 562 -7.62 -11.07 -25.36
CA PHE A 562 -8.51 -10.44 -26.35
C PHE A 562 -8.85 -11.42 -27.47
N SER A 563 -9.94 -11.13 -28.19
CA SER A 563 -10.40 -11.95 -29.30
C SER A 563 -9.37 -11.99 -30.44
N PRO A 564 -9.40 -12.97 -31.35
CA PRO A 564 -8.47 -13.03 -32.48
C PRO A 564 -8.36 -11.74 -33.28
N ASP A 565 -9.45 -10.96 -33.37
CA ASP A 565 -9.54 -9.75 -34.16
C ASP A 565 -9.00 -8.51 -33.42
N THR A 566 -9.07 -8.46 -32.07
CA THR A 566 -8.68 -7.31 -31.24
C THR A 566 -7.41 -7.53 -30.42
N ARG A 567 -6.77 -8.74 -30.49
CA ARG A 567 -5.63 -9.12 -29.66
C ARG A 567 -4.34 -8.37 -29.91
N LYS A 568 -4.20 -7.74 -31.10
CA LYS A 568 -2.99 -7.00 -31.47
C LYS A 568 -3.13 -5.54 -31.07
N GLY A 569 -2.21 -5.07 -30.25
CA GLY A 569 -2.04 -3.66 -29.92
C GLY A 569 -0.73 -3.14 -30.50
N GLU A 570 -0.76 -1.95 -31.08
CA GLU A 570 0.38 -1.25 -31.63
C GLU A 570 0.69 -0.02 -30.76
N PHE A 571 1.91 0.08 -30.28
CA PHE A 571 2.31 1.08 -29.31
C PHE A 571 3.59 1.76 -29.75
N TYR A 572 3.74 3.03 -29.43
CA TYR A 572 4.89 3.82 -29.84
C TYR A 572 5.34 4.79 -28.74
N GLY A 573 6.63 5.13 -28.78
CA GLY A 573 7.22 6.13 -27.91
C GLY A 573 8.24 6.97 -28.68
N LEU A 574 8.23 8.27 -28.41
CA LEU A 574 9.18 9.24 -28.98
C LEU A 574 9.81 10.02 -27.81
N GLY A 575 11.10 10.26 -27.91
CA GLY A 575 11.84 11.05 -26.93
C GLY A 575 12.87 11.95 -27.61
N ALA A 576 13.04 13.16 -27.07
CA ALA A 576 14.07 14.09 -27.50
C ALA A 576 14.73 14.78 -26.29
N SER A 577 16.03 15.04 -26.37
CA SER A 577 16.68 15.87 -25.36
C SER A 577 17.85 16.67 -25.92
N TRP A 578 18.11 17.78 -25.27
CA TRP A 578 19.18 18.73 -25.61
C TRP A 578 19.98 19.12 -24.37
N ILE A 579 21.29 18.82 -24.37
CA ILE A 579 22.20 19.23 -23.33
C ILE A 579 22.74 20.62 -23.66
N VAL A 580 22.02 21.62 -23.19
CA VAL A 580 22.31 23.04 -23.47
C VAL A 580 23.66 23.49 -22.90
N SER A 581 24.04 22.94 -21.75
CA SER A 581 25.31 23.23 -21.10
C SER A 581 26.57 22.85 -21.93
N ARG A 582 26.40 22.02 -22.96
CA ARG A 582 27.46 21.67 -23.91
C ARG A 582 27.56 22.62 -25.11
N GLU A 583 26.66 23.61 -25.19
CA GLU A 583 26.78 24.64 -26.19
C GLU A 583 27.85 25.66 -25.84
N ASN A 584 28.48 26.26 -26.90
CA ASN A 584 29.61 27.16 -26.73
C ASN A 584 29.28 28.37 -25.84
N PHE A 585 28.03 28.82 -25.82
CA PHE A 585 27.59 29.97 -25.03
C PHE A 585 27.44 29.66 -23.52
N LEU A 586 27.43 28.38 -23.11
CA LEU A 586 27.40 27.95 -21.71
C LEU A 586 28.62 27.11 -21.30
N ALA A 587 29.52 26.77 -22.21
CA ALA A 587 30.63 25.84 -21.95
C ALA A 587 31.50 26.24 -20.77
N ASP A 588 31.74 27.55 -20.59
CA ASP A 588 32.58 28.11 -19.52
C ASP A 588 31.79 28.71 -18.36
N ASN A 589 30.49 28.39 -18.24
CA ASN A 589 29.67 28.96 -17.18
C ASN A 589 30.02 28.34 -15.82
N SER A 590 30.38 29.18 -14.86
CA SER A 590 30.82 28.71 -13.53
C SER A 590 29.66 28.32 -12.61
N VAL A 591 28.43 28.76 -12.93
CA VAL A 591 27.21 28.47 -12.15
C VAL A 591 26.46 27.28 -12.70
N ILE A 592 26.21 27.27 -14.02
CA ILE A 592 25.45 26.20 -14.70
C ILE A 592 26.43 25.19 -15.27
N ASN A 593 26.66 24.08 -14.58
CA ASN A 593 27.59 23.05 -15.03
C ASN A 593 26.88 21.95 -15.87
N TYR A 594 25.58 21.77 -15.64
CA TYR A 594 24.76 20.88 -16.40
C TYR A 594 23.36 21.49 -16.60
N LEU A 595 22.86 21.47 -17.81
CA LEU A 595 21.50 21.90 -18.15
C LEU A 595 21.04 21.08 -19.35
N LYS A 596 19.96 20.32 -19.16
CA LYS A 596 19.37 19.47 -20.17
C LYS A 596 17.86 19.69 -20.21
N PHE A 597 17.31 19.97 -21.39
CA PHE A 597 15.88 19.91 -21.66
C PHE A 597 15.55 18.55 -22.26
N ARG A 598 14.41 17.99 -21.89
CA ARG A 598 13.93 16.72 -22.42
C ARG A 598 12.41 16.72 -22.57
N GLY A 599 11.92 15.93 -23.53
CA GLY A 599 10.51 15.71 -23.74
C GLY A 599 10.27 14.32 -24.30
N SER A 600 9.15 13.72 -23.90
CA SER A 600 8.72 12.43 -24.38
C SER A 600 7.21 12.41 -24.61
N TYR A 601 6.80 11.61 -25.58
CA TYR A 601 5.40 11.35 -25.93
C TYR A 601 5.25 9.90 -26.37
N GLY A 602 4.15 9.26 -26.02
CA GLY A 602 3.90 7.90 -26.50
C GLY A 602 2.60 7.32 -25.98
N GLU A 603 2.27 6.17 -26.52
CA GLU A 603 1.06 5.40 -26.23
C GLU A 603 1.42 3.97 -25.84
N LEU A 604 0.75 3.46 -24.81
CA LEU A 604 0.93 2.12 -24.27
C LEU A 604 -0.43 1.47 -24.04
N GLY A 605 -0.50 0.14 -24.11
CA GLY A 605 -1.69 -0.62 -23.76
C GLY A 605 -1.72 -1.05 -22.30
N ASN A 606 -2.90 -1.49 -21.84
CA ASN A 606 -3.07 -2.24 -20.59
C ASN A 606 -4.00 -3.43 -20.85
N ASN A 607 -3.56 -4.63 -20.42
CA ASN A 607 -4.32 -5.87 -20.55
C ASN A 607 -4.64 -6.55 -19.22
N LYS A 608 -4.38 -5.88 -18.09
CA LYS A 608 -4.68 -6.42 -16.74
C LYS A 608 -6.11 -6.05 -16.32
N ILE A 609 -7.07 -6.75 -16.86
CA ILE A 609 -8.50 -6.53 -16.63
C ILE A 609 -8.89 -7.15 -15.31
N ILE A 610 -9.52 -6.36 -14.41
CA ILE A 610 -10.04 -6.81 -13.13
C ILE A 610 -11.57 -6.91 -13.26
N ARG A 611 -12.11 -8.07 -12.91
CA ARG A 611 -13.54 -8.32 -12.79
C ARG A 611 -13.83 -8.91 -11.42
N ASP A 612 -14.78 -8.35 -10.71
CA ASP A 612 -15.19 -8.80 -9.37
C ASP A 612 -14.02 -8.96 -8.38
N GLY A 613 -13.03 -8.03 -8.46
CA GLY A 613 -11.86 -8.01 -7.59
C GLY A 613 -10.72 -8.96 -7.99
N ALA A 614 -10.87 -9.76 -9.04
CA ALA A 614 -9.86 -10.69 -9.54
C ALA A 614 -9.46 -10.41 -10.99
N GLU A 615 -8.24 -10.81 -11.39
CA GLU A 615 -7.79 -10.69 -12.78
C GLU A 615 -8.53 -11.67 -13.69
N SER A 616 -9.18 -11.15 -14.75
CA SER A 616 -9.87 -11.94 -15.76
C SER A 616 -8.92 -12.35 -16.88
N TYR A 617 -8.91 -13.63 -17.21
CA TYR A 617 -8.05 -14.22 -18.26
C TYR A 617 -8.81 -14.50 -19.56
N PHE A 618 -10.15 -14.45 -19.51
CA PHE A 618 -11.05 -14.72 -20.65
C PHE A 618 -12.15 -13.65 -20.77
N PRO A 619 -11.81 -12.34 -20.69
CA PRO A 619 -12.79 -11.27 -20.52
C PRO A 619 -13.71 -11.09 -21.75
N TYR A 620 -13.29 -11.56 -22.93
CA TYR A 620 -14.06 -11.43 -24.17
C TYR A 620 -15.01 -12.62 -24.43
N GLN A 621 -14.90 -13.70 -23.66
CA GLN A 621 -15.67 -14.93 -23.88
C GLN A 621 -16.97 -14.95 -23.05
N THR A 622 -17.95 -15.69 -23.52
CA THR A 622 -19.09 -16.09 -22.69
C THR A 622 -18.62 -17.06 -21.62
N LEU A 623 -18.81 -16.70 -20.35
CA LEU A 623 -18.45 -17.53 -19.22
C LEU A 623 -19.70 -18.07 -18.53
N PHE A 624 -19.60 -19.32 -18.04
CA PHE A 624 -20.63 -20.00 -17.29
C PHE A 624 -20.10 -20.43 -15.94
N SER A 625 -20.90 -20.21 -14.91
CA SER A 625 -20.69 -20.75 -13.56
C SER A 625 -21.34 -22.12 -13.46
N ALA A 626 -20.55 -23.14 -13.07
CA ALA A 626 -21.05 -24.47 -12.71
C ALA A 626 -21.36 -24.55 -11.21
N GLY A 627 -21.96 -25.64 -10.76
CA GLY A 627 -22.25 -25.86 -9.33
C GLY A 627 -23.64 -25.39 -8.89
N ASN A 628 -24.45 -24.86 -9.77
CA ASN A 628 -25.85 -24.54 -9.50
C ASN A 628 -26.71 -25.79 -9.65
N ASN A 629 -26.46 -26.79 -8.77
CA ASN A 629 -27.03 -28.12 -8.86
C ASN A 629 -28.49 -28.13 -8.42
N GLN A 630 -29.34 -28.87 -9.17
CA GLN A 630 -30.70 -29.12 -8.78
C GLN A 630 -30.99 -30.64 -8.81
N LEU A 631 -31.52 -31.18 -7.74
CA LEU A 631 -31.88 -32.61 -7.62
C LEU A 631 -30.72 -33.56 -8.02
N GLY A 632 -29.49 -33.24 -7.67
CA GLY A 632 -28.31 -34.01 -8.02
C GLY A 632 -27.82 -33.89 -9.47
N GLN A 633 -28.47 -33.04 -10.27
CA GLN A 633 -28.02 -32.69 -11.65
C GLN A 633 -27.19 -31.44 -11.65
N THR A 634 -26.07 -31.45 -12.36
CA THR A 634 -25.18 -30.28 -12.52
C THR A 634 -25.88 -29.21 -13.36
N GLY A 635 -26.09 -28.05 -12.78
CA GLY A 635 -26.60 -26.85 -13.46
C GLY A 635 -25.47 -25.88 -13.80
N VAL A 636 -25.67 -25.14 -14.88
CA VAL A 636 -24.77 -24.00 -15.25
C VAL A 636 -25.62 -22.76 -15.48
N ILE A 637 -25.10 -21.62 -15.05
CA ILE A 637 -25.71 -20.31 -15.29
C ILE A 637 -24.73 -19.41 -16.04
N LEU A 638 -25.27 -18.47 -16.81
CA LEU A 638 -24.46 -17.44 -17.45
C LEU A 638 -23.79 -16.57 -16.38
N ASP A 639 -22.47 -16.54 -16.38
CA ASP A 639 -21.67 -15.70 -15.49
C ASP A 639 -21.29 -14.38 -16.16
N ALA A 640 -20.81 -14.44 -17.42
CA ALA A 640 -20.49 -13.26 -18.22
C ALA A 640 -20.91 -13.42 -19.66
N PRO A 641 -21.58 -12.42 -20.28
CA PRO A 641 -21.78 -12.37 -21.70
C PRO A 641 -20.46 -12.05 -22.44
N ALA A 642 -20.33 -12.58 -23.67
CA ALA A 642 -19.18 -12.29 -24.52
C ALA A 642 -19.14 -10.83 -25.00
N ASN A 643 -17.93 -10.29 -25.12
CA ASN A 643 -17.63 -9.08 -25.88
C ASN A 643 -16.40 -9.33 -26.78
N TYR A 644 -16.64 -9.67 -28.05
CA TYR A 644 -15.55 -9.95 -28.99
C TYR A 644 -14.85 -8.68 -29.49
N ASP A 645 -15.47 -7.51 -29.31
CA ASP A 645 -14.91 -6.21 -29.67
C ASP A 645 -14.04 -5.61 -28.55
N LEU A 646 -14.01 -6.28 -27.37
CA LEU A 646 -13.20 -5.83 -26.25
C LEU A 646 -11.72 -5.74 -26.65
N THR A 647 -11.12 -4.57 -26.42
CA THR A 647 -9.74 -4.27 -26.80
C THR A 647 -8.95 -3.68 -25.64
N TRP A 648 -7.70 -3.35 -25.91
CA TRP A 648 -6.74 -2.76 -24.96
C TRP A 648 -7.22 -1.41 -24.42
N GLU A 649 -6.99 -1.15 -23.13
CA GLU A 649 -7.00 0.24 -22.66
C GLU A 649 -5.74 0.93 -23.21
N ALA A 650 -5.87 2.17 -23.67
CA ALA A 650 -4.75 2.98 -24.14
C ALA A 650 -4.31 4.00 -23.07
N SER A 651 -3.03 4.08 -22.80
CA SER A 651 -2.42 5.08 -21.91
C SER A 651 -1.48 5.99 -22.71
N ILE A 652 -1.90 7.23 -22.95
CA ILE A 652 -1.13 8.24 -23.66
C ILE A 652 -0.43 9.13 -22.63
N SER A 653 0.88 9.26 -22.72
CA SER A 653 1.67 10.06 -21.79
C SER A 653 2.55 11.07 -22.50
N SER A 654 2.54 12.29 -22.00
CA SER A 654 3.43 13.38 -22.40
C SER A 654 4.22 13.87 -21.20
N THR A 655 5.52 14.07 -21.34
CA THR A 655 6.37 14.61 -20.28
C THR A 655 7.32 15.64 -20.85
N VAL A 656 7.49 16.76 -20.17
CA VAL A 656 8.52 17.78 -20.45
C VAL A 656 9.30 18.00 -19.16
N GLY A 657 10.64 18.02 -19.26
CA GLY A 657 11.48 18.12 -18.08
C GLY A 657 12.78 18.89 -18.31
N VAL A 658 13.34 19.37 -17.22
CA VAL A 658 14.62 20.05 -17.16
C VAL A 658 15.48 19.38 -16.08
N ASP A 659 16.66 18.91 -16.47
CA ASP A 659 17.67 18.42 -15.54
C ASP A 659 18.77 19.48 -15.40
N PHE A 660 19.24 19.73 -14.20
CA PHE A 660 20.24 20.76 -13.95
C PHE A 660 21.29 20.37 -12.91
N GLY A 661 22.48 20.94 -13.06
CA GLY A 661 23.58 20.88 -12.09
C GLY A 661 24.23 22.24 -11.97
N LEU A 662 24.23 22.78 -10.76
CA LEU A 662 24.65 24.12 -10.45
C LEU A 662 25.84 24.13 -9.47
N PHE A 663 26.69 25.18 -9.54
CA PHE A 663 27.79 25.40 -8.61
C PHE A 663 28.74 24.18 -8.51
N LYS A 664 29.26 23.70 -9.66
CA LYS A 664 30.09 22.50 -9.77
C LYS A 664 29.35 21.23 -9.27
N ASN A 665 28.07 21.09 -9.66
CA ASN A 665 27.17 20.00 -9.26
C ASN A 665 26.98 19.87 -7.73
N ARG A 666 27.08 20.99 -7.00
CA ARG A 666 26.71 21.02 -5.58
C ARG A 666 25.20 20.97 -5.39
N ILE A 667 24.46 21.58 -6.30
CA ILE A 667 23.01 21.47 -6.38
C ILE A 667 22.68 20.79 -7.69
N THR A 668 22.03 19.64 -7.64
CA THR A 668 21.54 18.92 -8.81
C THR A 668 20.07 18.62 -8.65
N GLY A 669 19.36 18.52 -9.76
CA GLY A 669 17.94 18.16 -9.69
C GLY A 669 17.29 18.07 -11.05
N ASN A 670 16.01 17.76 -11.00
CA ASN A 670 15.13 17.78 -12.15
C ASN A 670 13.74 18.30 -11.78
N VAL A 671 13.09 18.92 -12.75
CA VAL A 671 11.70 19.37 -12.68
C VAL A 671 11.00 18.83 -13.91
N ASP A 672 9.91 18.10 -13.68
CA ASP A 672 9.07 17.50 -14.73
C ASP A 672 7.62 17.98 -14.62
N TYR A 673 7.02 18.27 -15.75
CA TYR A 673 5.59 18.33 -15.93
C TYR A 673 5.13 17.12 -16.74
N PHE A 674 4.11 16.43 -16.27
CA PHE A 674 3.56 15.28 -16.97
C PHE A 674 2.05 15.44 -17.18
N LYS A 675 1.56 14.82 -18.23
CA LYS A 675 0.16 14.58 -18.50
C LYS A 675 0.02 13.14 -18.99
N ARG A 676 -0.87 12.37 -18.35
CA ARG A 676 -1.22 11.00 -18.71
C ARG A 676 -2.72 10.91 -18.89
N GLU A 677 -3.16 10.48 -20.05
CA GLU A 677 -4.55 10.21 -20.39
C GLU A 677 -4.73 8.71 -20.63
N SER A 678 -5.66 8.07 -19.92
CA SER A 678 -6.06 6.69 -20.16
C SER A 678 -7.43 6.69 -20.82
N LYS A 679 -7.52 6.08 -22.00
CA LYS A 679 -8.71 5.99 -22.85
C LYS A 679 -9.15 4.55 -23.00
N ASP A 680 -10.35 4.38 -23.52
CA ASP A 680 -10.95 3.07 -23.78
C ASP A 680 -10.91 2.19 -22.53
N LEU A 681 -11.21 2.81 -21.36
CA LEU A 681 -11.16 2.13 -20.08
C LEU A 681 -12.13 0.96 -20.06
N ILE A 682 -11.67 -0.20 -19.64
CA ILE A 682 -12.51 -1.38 -19.52
C ILE A 682 -13.36 -1.26 -18.25
N TYR A 683 -14.67 -1.18 -18.45
CA TYR A 683 -15.62 -0.94 -17.37
C TYR A 683 -16.77 -1.94 -17.41
N SER A 684 -17.22 -2.37 -16.21
CA SER A 684 -18.43 -3.20 -16.06
C SER A 684 -19.67 -2.32 -16.18
N ARG A 685 -20.14 -2.12 -17.41
CA ARG A 685 -21.34 -1.34 -17.71
C ARG A 685 -22.58 -2.05 -17.13
N PRO A 686 -23.41 -1.36 -16.31
CA PRO A 686 -24.67 -1.93 -15.84
C PRO A 686 -25.61 -2.23 -17.01
N THR A 687 -26.27 -3.38 -16.93
CA THR A 687 -27.31 -3.80 -17.89
C THR A 687 -28.63 -4.05 -17.16
N PRO A 688 -29.79 -3.86 -17.81
CA PRO A 688 -31.06 -4.24 -17.22
C PRO A 688 -31.10 -5.73 -16.89
N GLY A 689 -31.57 -6.10 -15.69
CA GLY A 689 -31.66 -7.49 -15.25
C GLY A 689 -32.49 -8.39 -16.18
N SER A 690 -33.35 -7.82 -17.01
CA SER A 690 -34.13 -8.52 -18.04
C SER A 690 -33.28 -9.19 -19.15
N VAL A 691 -32.03 -8.79 -19.34
CA VAL A 691 -31.12 -9.43 -20.31
C VAL A 691 -30.37 -10.62 -19.72
N GLY A 692 -30.68 -11.02 -18.48
CA GLY A 692 -30.10 -12.19 -17.81
C GLY A 692 -28.73 -11.98 -17.16
N ASN A 693 -28.14 -10.80 -17.28
CA ASN A 693 -26.90 -10.41 -16.62
C ASN A 693 -26.96 -8.93 -16.23
N THR A 694 -26.38 -8.57 -15.09
CA THR A 694 -26.42 -7.20 -14.54
C THR A 694 -25.26 -6.32 -15.01
N THR A 695 -24.23 -6.91 -15.62
CA THR A 695 -23.04 -6.18 -16.08
C THR A 695 -22.52 -6.72 -17.43
N TYR A 696 -21.87 -5.86 -18.17
CA TYR A 696 -21.23 -6.13 -19.44
C TYR A 696 -19.89 -5.41 -19.53
N LEU A 697 -18.79 -6.14 -19.78
CA LEU A 697 -17.48 -5.51 -19.95
C LEU A 697 -17.40 -4.80 -21.30
N ASP A 698 -17.03 -3.52 -21.28
CA ASP A 698 -16.98 -2.68 -22.46
C ASP A 698 -15.84 -1.66 -22.36
N ASN A 699 -15.29 -1.21 -23.50
CA ASN A 699 -14.30 -0.14 -23.54
C ASN A 699 -14.99 1.22 -23.54
N ILE A 700 -15.12 1.83 -22.37
CA ILE A 700 -15.84 3.10 -22.19
C ILE A 700 -15.19 3.96 -21.12
N GLY A 701 -15.11 5.25 -21.41
CA GLY A 701 -14.58 6.24 -20.46
C GLY A 701 -13.11 6.55 -20.63
N ALA A 702 -12.73 7.71 -20.09
CA ALA A 702 -11.36 8.18 -20.07
C ALA A 702 -11.05 8.94 -18.78
N ILE A 703 -9.80 8.79 -18.29
CA ILE A 703 -9.27 9.47 -17.11
C ILE A 703 -7.98 10.17 -17.48
N GLU A 704 -7.80 11.38 -16.98
CA GLU A 704 -6.59 12.18 -17.10
C GLU A 704 -5.93 12.39 -15.74
N ASN A 705 -4.60 12.23 -15.67
CA ASN A 705 -3.77 12.63 -14.55
C ASN A 705 -2.67 13.56 -15.04
N TYR A 706 -2.45 14.71 -14.38
CA TYR A 706 -1.40 15.66 -14.73
C TYR A 706 -0.81 16.30 -13.47
N GLY A 707 0.47 16.69 -13.52
CA GLY A 707 1.10 17.25 -12.34
C GLY A 707 2.58 17.57 -12.53
N TRP A 708 3.21 17.95 -11.41
CA TRP A 708 4.61 18.34 -11.33
C TRP A 708 5.39 17.37 -10.45
N GLU A 709 6.62 17.11 -10.86
CA GLU A 709 7.60 16.33 -10.09
C GLU A 709 8.88 17.15 -9.95
N ILE A 710 9.35 17.35 -8.72
CA ILE A 710 10.56 18.09 -8.40
C ILE A 710 11.47 17.20 -7.58
N ASN A 711 12.70 17.03 -8.00
CA ASN A 711 13.73 16.33 -7.24
C ASN A 711 14.97 17.21 -7.15
N LEU A 712 15.47 17.43 -5.94
CA LEU A 712 16.63 18.28 -5.64
C LEU A 712 17.60 17.52 -4.74
N SER A 713 18.87 17.58 -5.07
CA SER A 713 19.97 17.11 -4.23
C SER A 713 20.98 18.21 -4.00
N SER A 714 21.34 18.46 -2.76
CA SER A 714 22.32 19.48 -2.38
C SER A 714 23.44 18.90 -1.51
N LYS A 715 24.68 19.06 -1.94
CA LYS A 715 25.89 18.79 -1.16
C LYS A 715 26.22 20.06 -0.35
N ASN A 716 25.58 20.22 0.81
CA ASN A 716 25.69 21.42 1.64
C ASN A 716 27.12 21.61 2.15
N PHE A 717 27.71 20.54 2.68
CA PHE A 717 29.11 20.44 3.05
C PHE A 717 29.68 19.11 2.52
N ASN A 718 30.91 19.17 2.02
CA ASN A 718 31.61 17.99 1.52
C ASN A 718 33.10 18.15 1.71
N ASN A 719 33.59 17.94 2.93
CA ASN A 719 35.01 17.91 3.24
C ASN A 719 35.39 16.59 3.95
N ALA A 720 36.68 16.38 4.22
CA ALA A 720 37.15 15.12 4.79
C ALA A 720 36.56 14.80 6.17
N ASN A 721 36.26 15.82 6.98
CA ASN A 721 35.81 15.66 8.36
C ASN A 721 34.29 15.76 8.53
N PHE A 722 33.62 16.49 7.62
CA PHE A 722 32.17 16.72 7.68
C PHE A 722 31.55 16.67 6.29
N GLN A 723 30.53 15.83 6.15
CA GLN A 723 29.68 15.78 4.97
C GLN A 723 28.22 16.01 5.40
N TRP A 724 27.50 16.83 4.63
CA TRP A 724 26.07 17.02 4.76
C TRP A 724 25.43 17.09 3.38
N THR A 725 24.56 16.13 3.08
CA THR A 725 23.80 16.07 1.84
C THR A 725 22.32 16.11 2.18
N THR A 726 21.55 16.91 1.45
CA THR A 726 20.09 16.98 1.53
C THR A 726 19.49 16.54 0.19
N ASN A 727 18.55 15.60 0.23
CA ASN A 727 17.74 15.22 -0.92
C ASN A 727 16.28 15.57 -0.59
N PHE A 728 15.65 16.29 -1.51
CA PHE A 728 14.25 16.70 -1.41
C PHE A 728 13.51 16.27 -2.67
N ASN A 729 12.33 15.69 -2.52
CA ASN A 729 11.45 15.44 -3.63
C ASN A 729 10.01 15.87 -3.29
N LEU A 730 9.31 16.34 -4.32
CA LEU A 730 7.92 16.77 -4.24
C LEU A 730 7.19 16.33 -5.51
N SER A 731 6.02 15.79 -5.32
CA SER A 731 5.13 15.36 -6.39
C SER A 731 3.73 15.93 -6.17
N THR A 732 3.13 16.41 -7.24
CA THR A 732 1.71 16.79 -7.29
C THR A 732 1.04 16.02 -8.40
N TYR A 733 -0.24 15.71 -8.26
CA TYR A 733 -1.05 15.31 -9.40
C TYR A 733 -2.52 15.64 -9.15
N GLU A 734 -3.22 15.89 -10.25
CA GLU A 734 -4.67 16.03 -10.30
C GLU A 734 -5.23 14.91 -11.15
N ASN A 735 -6.39 14.39 -10.76
CA ASN A 735 -7.12 13.34 -11.45
C ASN A 735 -8.43 13.92 -11.99
N LYS A 736 -8.80 13.57 -13.22
CA LYS A 736 -10.03 14.05 -13.84
C LYS A 736 -10.64 12.98 -14.74
N LEU A 737 -11.90 12.68 -14.54
CA LEU A 737 -12.69 11.87 -15.46
C LEU A 737 -13.07 12.74 -16.66
N THR A 738 -12.65 12.34 -17.87
CA THR A 738 -12.83 13.13 -19.08
C THR A 738 -13.93 12.59 -19.97
N GLU A 739 -14.24 11.29 -19.84
CA GLU A 739 -15.30 10.63 -20.59
C GLU A 739 -15.99 9.57 -19.75
N LEU A 740 -17.31 9.44 -19.89
CA LEU A 740 -18.15 8.43 -19.28
C LEU A 740 -19.37 8.20 -20.17
N ASN A 741 -19.90 6.97 -20.22
CA ASN A 741 -21.06 6.64 -21.04
C ASN A 741 -22.41 7.08 -20.43
N GLN A 742 -22.40 7.65 -19.24
CA GLN A 742 -23.58 8.20 -18.56
C GLN A 742 -23.20 9.51 -17.85
N ALA A 743 -24.18 10.35 -17.55
CA ALA A 743 -23.92 11.68 -16.98
C ALA A 743 -23.15 11.63 -15.67
N SER A 744 -23.52 10.74 -14.77
CA SER A 744 -22.82 10.46 -13.50
C SER A 744 -23.42 9.26 -12.79
N PHE A 745 -22.69 8.70 -11.81
CA PHE A 745 -23.23 7.72 -10.86
C PHE A 745 -22.52 7.78 -9.52
N GLN A 746 -23.22 7.38 -8.46
CA GLN A 746 -22.69 7.30 -7.12
C GLN A 746 -21.93 5.99 -6.92
N ASN A 747 -20.74 6.06 -6.30
CA ASN A 747 -19.96 4.90 -5.88
C ASN A 747 -19.56 5.08 -4.39
N GLY A 748 -20.33 4.52 -3.48
CA GLY A 748 -20.15 4.72 -2.05
C GLY A 748 -20.23 6.19 -1.65
N THR A 749 -19.17 6.72 -1.05
CA THR A 749 -19.04 8.14 -0.68
C THR A 749 -18.52 9.03 -1.83
N LYS A 750 -18.31 8.47 -3.02
CA LYS A 750 -17.80 9.16 -4.22
C LYS A 750 -18.90 9.28 -5.27
N ARG A 751 -18.72 10.20 -6.20
CA ARG A 751 -19.54 10.31 -7.41
C ARG A 751 -18.64 10.45 -8.63
N TYR A 752 -18.84 9.61 -9.61
CA TYR A 752 -18.15 9.67 -10.88
C TYR A 752 -18.95 10.57 -11.83
N GLU A 753 -18.32 11.66 -12.24
CA GLU A 753 -18.93 12.69 -13.09
C GLU A 753 -17.84 13.29 -13.99
N VAL A 754 -18.16 13.49 -15.26
CA VAL A 754 -17.23 14.09 -16.23
C VAL A 754 -16.82 15.48 -15.76
N GLY A 755 -15.51 15.74 -15.76
CA GLY A 755 -14.93 16.99 -15.29
C GLY A 755 -14.47 16.96 -13.82
N ARG A 756 -14.77 15.88 -13.07
CA ARG A 756 -14.42 15.70 -11.66
C ARG A 756 -13.42 14.57 -11.46
N SER A 757 -12.78 14.56 -10.30
CA SER A 757 -11.93 13.44 -9.86
C SER A 757 -12.80 12.27 -9.38
N ILE A 758 -12.41 11.05 -9.72
CA ILE A 758 -13.03 9.83 -9.15
C ILE A 758 -12.75 9.68 -7.65
N PHE A 759 -11.90 10.53 -7.09
CA PHE A 759 -11.52 10.55 -5.68
C PHE A 759 -12.26 11.62 -4.87
N ASP A 760 -13.10 12.44 -5.49
CA ASP A 760 -13.87 13.48 -4.82
C ASP A 760 -15.01 12.88 -3.98
N PHE A 761 -15.08 13.28 -2.71
CA PHE A 761 -16.19 12.89 -1.82
C PHE A 761 -17.44 13.65 -2.20
N TYR A 762 -18.56 12.93 -2.33
CA TYR A 762 -19.89 13.46 -2.63
C TYR A 762 -20.89 12.96 -1.60
N ILE A 763 -21.06 13.74 -0.56
CA ILE A 763 -21.79 13.36 0.67
C ILE A 763 -22.62 14.53 1.20
N PRO A 764 -23.65 14.26 2.05
CA PRO A 764 -24.40 15.31 2.76
C PRO A 764 -23.48 16.21 3.59
N GLU A 765 -23.77 17.51 3.60
CA GLU A 765 -23.02 18.48 4.38
C GLU A 765 -23.62 18.64 5.78
N TRP A 766 -22.81 18.41 6.81
CA TRP A 766 -23.16 18.56 8.20
C TRP A 766 -23.33 20.04 8.58
N ALA A 767 -24.42 20.37 9.27
CA ALA A 767 -24.74 21.73 9.71
C ALA A 767 -24.58 21.92 11.23
N GLY A 768 -24.30 20.86 11.98
CA GLY A 768 -24.17 20.91 13.43
C GLY A 768 -25.32 20.20 14.15
N VAL A 769 -25.46 20.48 15.42
CA VAL A 769 -26.55 19.97 16.29
C VAL A 769 -27.60 21.02 16.46
N ASP A 770 -28.88 20.66 16.32
CA ASP A 770 -30.01 21.54 16.66
C ASP A 770 -30.01 21.78 18.16
N ALA A 771 -29.81 23.04 18.57
CA ALA A 771 -29.64 23.40 19.97
C ALA A 771 -30.95 23.20 20.80
N GLN A 772 -32.12 23.08 20.17
CA GLN A 772 -33.39 22.90 20.89
C GLN A 772 -33.74 21.42 21.07
N THR A 773 -33.35 20.57 20.11
CA THR A 773 -33.75 19.15 20.09
C THR A 773 -32.58 18.19 20.34
N GLY A 774 -31.32 18.64 20.21
CA GLY A 774 -30.16 17.80 20.30
C GLY A 774 -29.95 16.84 19.10
N MET A 775 -30.74 16.98 18.05
CA MET A 775 -30.65 16.17 16.86
C MET A 775 -29.56 16.68 15.93
N GLY A 776 -28.91 15.76 15.19
CA GLY A 776 -28.02 16.13 14.12
C GLY A 776 -28.77 16.84 12.99
N SER A 777 -28.09 17.76 12.31
CA SER A 777 -28.68 18.54 11.22
C SER A 777 -27.72 18.68 10.03
N TRP A 778 -28.32 18.88 8.86
CA TRP A 778 -27.59 18.92 7.57
C TRP A 778 -28.09 20.08 6.73
N PHE A 779 -27.21 20.60 5.88
CA PHE A 779 -27.61 21.57 4.85
C PHE A 779 -28.32 20.87 3.69
N ILE A 780 -29.41 21.49 3.20
CA ILE A 780 -30.10 21.09 1.97
C ILE A 780 -30.33 22.32 1.11
N ASN A 781 -30.59 22.14 -0.17
CA ASN A 781 -30.98 23.20 -1.06
C ASN A 781 -32.34 23.75 -0.68
N ASP A 782 -32.46 25.06 -0.67
CA ASP A 782 -33.75 25.74 -0.61
C ASP A 782 -34.19 26.05 -2.02
N VAL A 783 -35.37 25.54 -2.40
CA VAL A 783 -35.86 25.64 -3.78
C VAL A 783 -37.14 26.45 -3.83
N ASP A 784 -37.34 27.26 -4.87
CA ASP A 784 -38.59 27.98 -5.11
C ASP A 784 -39.69 27.03 -5.61
N ALA A 785 -40.87 27.59 -5.89
CA ALA A 785 -42.03 26.84 -6.36
C ALA A 785 -41.82 26.14 -7.74
N ASN A 786 -40.79 26.56 -8.51
CA ASN A 786 -40.42 26.00 -9.79
C ASN A 786 -39.27 24.98 -9.70
N GLY A 787 -38.73 24.72 -8.48
CA GLY A 787 -37.61 23.82 -8.24
C GLY A 787 -36.22 24.44 -8.43
N ALA A 788 -36.14 25.76 -8.65
CA ALA A 788 -34.83 26.42 -8.77
C ALA A 788 -34.21 26.67 -7.39
N VAL A 789 -32.93 26.41 -7.24
CA VAL A 789 -32.19 26.63 -5.99
C VAL A 789 -32.03 28.13 -5.75
N ILE A 790 -32.65 28.63 -4.66
CA ILE A 790 -32.60 30.02 -4.24
C ILE A 790 -31.72 30.27 -3.02
N GLY A 791 -31.26 29.20 -2.36
CA GLY A 791 -30.43 29.30 -1.16
C GLY A 791 -30.17 27.93 -0.54
N ARG A 792 -29.76 27.94 0.72
CA ARG A 792 -29.56 26.74 1.53
C ARG A 792 -30.31 26.89 2.86
N LYS A 793 -30.84 25.79 3.35
CA LYS A 793 -31.50 25.71 4.66
C LYS A 793 -31.02 24.47 5.43
N VAL A 794 -31.26 24.45 6.72
CA VAL A 794 -30.87 23.34 7.60
C VAL A 794 -32.09 22.43 7.82
N THR A 795 -31.85 21.14 7.88
CA THR A 795 -32.86 20.12 8.21
C THR A 795 -32.29 19.08 9.17
N THR A 796 -33.13 18.55 10.04
CA THR A 796 -32.83 17.37 10.87
C THR A 796 -33.24 16.06 10.17
N ASN A 797 -33.85 16.13 8.99
CA ASN A 797 -34.24 14.98 8.19
C ASN A 797 -33.10 14.52 7.27
N TYR A 798 -32.36 13.49 7.70
CA TYR A 798 -31.24 12.95 6.93
C TYR A 798 -31.65 12.38 5.57
N THR A 799 -32.86 11.81 5.45
CA THR A 799 -33.35 11.26 4.16
C THR A 799 -33.41 12.35 3.08
N LEU A 800 -33.82 13.56 3.45
CA LEU A 800 -33.81 14.71 2.54
C LEU A 800 -32.35 15.12 2.21
N ALA A 801 -31.49 15.22 3.22
CA ALA A 801 -30.09 15.60 3.03
C ALA A 801 -29.31 14.61 2.16
N ASN A 802 -29.67 13.33 2.20
CA ASN A 802 -29.00 12.27 1.45
C ASN A 802 -29.49 12.13 -0.01
N GLN A 803 -30.48 12.94 -0.44
CA GLN A 803 -30.86 13.01 -1.85
C GLN A 803 -29.73 13.62 -2.69
N ALA A 804 -29.60 13.16 -3.95
CA ALA A 804 -28.49 13.53 -4.81
C ALA A 804 -28.29 15.05 -4.91
N ASP A 805 -29.37 15.81 -5.08
CA ASP A 805 -29.30 17.27 -5.27
C ASP A 805 -28.88 18.06 -4.03
N ASN A 806 -28.89 17.42 -2.85
CA ASN A 806 -28.51 18.06 -1.56
C ASN A 806 -27.08 17.72 -1.12
N LYS A 807 -26.41 16.74 -1.79
CA LYS A 807 -25.02 16.40 -1.49
C LYS A 807 -24.05 17.42 -2.09
N VAL A 808 -22.86 17.48 -1.52
CA VAL A 808 -21.80 18.39 -1.97
C VAL A 808 -20.51 17.65 -2.26
N TYR A 809 -19.69 18.21 -3.15
CA TYR A 809 -18.29 17.80 -3.31
C TYR A 809 -17.49 18.42 -2.15
N ALA A 810 -17.04 17.58 -1.23
CA ALA A 810 -16.51 18.01 0.07
C ALA A 810 -14.98 17.90 0.20
N GLY A 811 -14.28 17.54 -0.87
CA GLY A 811 -12.83 17.35 -0.91
C GLY A 811 -12.43 16.07 -1.61
N SER A 812 -11.13 15.84 -1.76
CA SER A 812 -10.55 14.70 -2.47
C SER A 812 -9.69 13.85 -1.56
N SER A 813 -9.64 12.53 -1.81
CA SER A 813 -8.74 11.64 -1.07
C SER A 813 -7.30 11.63 -1.61
N ILE A 814 -7.05 12.20 -2.79
CA ILE A 814 -5.68 12.37 -3.29
C ILE A 814 -5.05 13.65 -2.71
N PRO A 815 -3.74 13.62 -2.37
CA PRO A 815 -3.07 14.77 -1.80
C PRO A 815 -2.79 15.85 -2.86
N ASP A 816 -2.80 17.10 -2.44
CA ASP A 816 -2.31 18.23 -3.24
C ASP A 816 -0.83 18.06 -3.57
N PHE A 817 -0.03 17.61 -2.61
CA PHE A 817 1.37 17.27 -2.79
C PHE A 817 1.87 16.26 -1.75
N PHE A 818 2.83 15.45 -2.15
CA PHE A 818 3.51 14.47 -1.30
C PHE A 818 4.98 14.34 -1.69
N GLY A 819 5.78 13.74 -0.81
CA GLY A 819 7.20 13.56 -1.10
C GLY A 819 8.02 13.17 0.12
N GLY A 820 9.33 13.43 0.03
CA GLY A 820 10.25 13.13 1.11
C GLY A 820 11.42 14.11 1.21
N LEU A 821 12.02 14.15 2.39
CA LEU A 821 13.20 14.95 2.71
C LEU A 821 14.20 14.07 3.44
N THR A 822 15.33 13.79 2.80
CA THR A 822 16.43 13.02 3.40
C THR A 822 17.60 13.95 3.71
N ASN A 823 18.13 13.86 4.92
CA ASN A 823 19.40 14.48 5.29
C ASN A 823 20.39 13.39 5.72
N TYR A 824 21.56 13.41 5.11
CA TYR A 824 22.69 12.56 5.47
C TYR A 824 23.83 13.39 6.00
N PHE A 825 24.28 13.06 7.20
CA PHE A 825 25.43 13.69 7.86
C PHE A 825 26.51 12.64 8.11
N LYS A 826 27.78 13.03 7.95
CA LYS A 826 28.93 12.22 8.34
C LYS A 826 29.95 13.11 9.04
N VAL A 827 30.35 12.73 10.24
CA VAL A 827 31.36 13.43 11.06
C VAL A 827 32.38 12.41 11.53
N GLY A 828 33.53 12.38 10.86
CA GLY A 828 34.53 11.36 11.13
C GLY A 828 33.99 9.92 10.98
N PRO A 829 33.99 9.11 12.05
CA PRO A 829 33.46 7.73 12.01
C PRO A 829 31.93 7.64 12.16
N VAL A 830 31.26 8.73 12.53
CA VAL A 830 29.81 8.76 12.80
C VAL A 830 29.07 9.17 11.55
N ASP A 831 28.01 8.44 11.21
CA ASP A 831 27.05 8.80 10.18
C ASP A 831 25.61 8.84 10.72
N LEU A 832 24.83 9.81 10.25
CA LEU A 832 23.42 9.99 10.58
C LEU A 832 22.61 10.15 9.29
N ASN A 833 21.59 9.30 9.11
CA ASN A 833 20.60 9.42 8.03
C ASN A 833 19.23 9.69 8.62
N VAL A 834 18.53 10.69 8.09
CA VAL A 834 17.19 11.13 8.55
C VAL A 834 16.29 11.26 7.34
N LEU A 835 15.22 10.49 7.27
CA LEU A 835 14.23 10.54 6.19
C LEU A 835 12.86 10.94 6.75
N PHE A 836 12.31 12.02 6.26
CA PHE A 836 10.92 12.41 6.45
C PHE A 836 10.10 12.07 5.20
N ASN A 837 8.90 11.54 5.41
CA ASN A 837 7.85 11.39 4.41
C ASN A 837 6.69 12.31 4.76
N TYR A 838 6.05 12.93 3.76
CA TYR A 838 4.96 13.87 3.98
C TYR A 838 3.89 13.79 2.88
N SER A 839 2.65 14.13 3.26
CA SER A 839 1.51 14.24 2.36
C SER A 839 0.55 15.31 2.90
N PHE A 840 0.06 16.19 2.03
CA PHE A 840 -0.79 17.32 2.38
C PHE A 840 -1.92 17.52 1.38
N GLY A 841 -3.07 17.99 1.88
CA GLY A 841 -4.22 18.41 1.09
C GLY A 841 -5.23 17.31 0.79
N SER A 842 -4.96 16.06 1.20
CA SER A 842 -5.96 14.99 1.07
C SER A 842 -7.00 15.02 2.19
N TYR A 843 -8.13 14.36 1.95
CA TYR A 843 -9.17 14.11 2.93
C TYR A 843 -9.36 12.61 3.16
N VAL A 844 -9.76 12.26 4.37
CA VAL A 844 -10.10 10.89 4.77
C VAL A 844 -11.49 10.87 5.38
N PHE A 845 -12.33 9.94 4.92
CA PHE A 845 -13.59 9.61 5.56
C PHE A 845 -13.33 8.56 6.63
N ASP A 846 -13.45 8.95 7.89
CA ASP A 846 -13.18 8.09 9.03
C ASP A 846 -14.43 7.30 9.42
N SER A 847 -14.61 6.12 8.81
CA SER A 847 -15.73 5.22 9.11
C SER A 847 -15.61 4.55 10.48
N THR A 848 -14.39 4.49 11.03
CA THR A 848 -14.15 3.98 12.39
C THR A 848 -14.68 4.96 13.42
N TYR A 849 -14.28 6.24 13.31
CA TYR A 849 -14.82 7.30 14.17
C TYR A 849 -16.32 7.49 13.98
N GLN A 850 -16.81 7.39 12.74
CA GLN A 850 -18.25 7.40 12.44
C GLN A 850 -19.01 6.35 13.27
N SER A 851 -18.48 5.14 13.36
CA SER A 851 -19.10 4.06 14.14
C SER A 851 -19.07 4.34 15.65
N LEU A 852 -17.99 4.94 16.15
CA LEU A 852 -17.80 5.32 17.55
C LEU A 852 -18.67 6.52 17.99
N MET A 853 -19.23 7.27 17.04
CA MET A 853 -20.08 8.44 17.30
C MET A 853 -21.58 8.16 17.08
N ALA A 854 -21.99 6.90 17.20
CA ALA A 854 -23.38 6.49 17.01
C ALA A 854 -24.34 6.97 18.14
N GLY A 855 -23.82 7.53 19.24
CA GLY A 855 -24.62 8.08 20.33
C GLY A 855 -25.48 7.01 21.03
N PHE A 856 -24.94 5.81 21.19
CA PHE A 856 -25.59 4.64 21.80
C PHE A 856 -26.88 4.17 21.09
N ALA A 857 -27.00 4.40 19.79
CA ALA A 857 -28.16 3.93 19.01
C ALA A 857 -28.43 2.43 19.18
N ARG A 858 -27.37 1.63 19.41
CA ARG A 858 -27.44 0.18 19.68
C ARG A 858 -26.80 -0.11 21.03
N PRO A 859 -27.45 -0.94 21.87
CA PRO A 859 -26.85 -1.37 23.14
C PRO A 859 -25.58 -2.18 22.92
N GLY A 860 -24.63 -2.01 23.83
CA GLY A 860 -23.40 -2.81 23.86
C GLY A 860 -22.34 -2.48 22.84
N TYR A 861 -22.50 -1.43 22.01
CA TYR A 861 -21.46 -0.97 21.09
C TYR A 861 -20.60 0.13 21.72
N GLN A 862 -19.27 -0.01 21.60
CA GLN A 862 -18.31 0.97 22.12
C GLN A 862 -18.52 2.36 21.48
N GLN A 863 -18.19 3.40 22.25
CA GLN A 863 -18.29 4.79 21.83
C GLN A 863 -16.96 5.53 22.09
N SER A 864 -16.71 6.58 21.29
CA SER A 864 -15.61 7.53 21.56
C SER A 864 -15.86 8.28 22.87
N VAL A 865 -14.78 8.70 23.53
CA VAL A 865 -14.86 9.64 24.68
C VAL A 865 -15.57 10.96 24.31
N ASP A 866 -15.56 11.34 23.03
CA ASP A 866 -16.21 12.56 22.56
C ASP A 866 -17.72 12.58 22.77
N VAL A 867 -18.39 11.41 22.91
CA VAL A 867 -19.83 11.35 23.22
C VAL A 867 -20.16 11.91 24.61
N MET A 868 -19.15 12.13 25.47
CA MET A 868 -19.32 12.81 26.74
C MET A 868 -19.71 14.28 26.56
N ASN A 869 -19.36 14.88 25.40
CA ASN A 869 -19.71 16.25 25.03
C ASN A 869 -21.08 16.36 24.35
N ALA A 870 -21.88 15.29 24.37
CA ALA A 870 -23.19 15.27 23.74
C ALA A 870 -24.14 16.30 24.34
N TRP A 871 -25.01 16.83 23.51
CA TRP A 871 -26.10 17.73 23.91
C TRP A 871 -26.96 17.12 25.05
N GLN A 872 -27.29 17.93 26.05
CA GLN A 872 -28.01 17.51 27.27
C GLN A 872 -29.34 18.22 27.42
N ASN A 873 -29.41 19.55 27.16
CA ASN A 873 -30.55 20.39 27.45
C ASN A 873 -30.81 21.37 26.30
N PRO A 874 -32.09 21.79 26.09
CA PRO A 874 -32.41 22.82 25.13
C PRO A 874 -31.60 24.11 25.37
N GLY A 875 -30.91 24.57 24.33
CA GLY A 875 -29.98 25.68 24.35
C GLY A 875 -28.52 25.33 24.41
N ASP A 876 -28.16 24.08 24.63
CA ASP A 876 -26.75 23.62 24.58
C ASP A 876 -26.18 23.78 23.17
N VAL A 877 -24.93 24.28 23.10
CA VAL A 877 -24.17 24.42 21.85
C VAL A 877 -23.02 23.43 21.85
N THR A 878 -23.14 22.42 21.03
CA THR A 878 -22.14 21.33 20.88
C THR A 878 -22.18 20.74 19.47
N ASP A 879 -21.10 20.09 19.05
CA ASP A 879 -21.02 19.36 17.79
C ASP A 879 -21.42 17.87 17.92
N VAL A 880 -21.76 17.42 19.12
CA VAL A 880 -22.12 16.04 19.41
C VAL A 880 -23.61 15.95 19.71
N PRO A 881 -24.40 15.26 18.85
CA PRO A 881 -25.84 15.07 19.08
C PRO A 881 -26.13 14.33 20.38
N MET A 882 -27.37 14.45 20.85
CA MET A 882 -27.89 13.79 22.05
C MET A 882 -27.65 12.26 21.99
N ASN A 883 -27.08 11.70 23.05
CA ASN A 883 -27.00 10.24 23.22
C ASN A 883 -28.39 9.66 23.46
N ILE A 884 -28.84 8.78 22.58
CA ILE A 884 -30.18 8.20 22.66
C ILE A 884 -30.24 6.78 22.13
N GLN A 885 -30.73 5.83 22.91
CA GLN A 885 -30.90 4.41 22.56
C GLN A 885 -32.12 4.20 21.66
N THR A 886 -32.12 4.79 20.49
CA THR A 886 -33.06 4.56 19.41
C THR A 886 -32.37 4.69 18.10
N GLN A 887 -33.01 4.22 17.03
CA GLN A 887 -32.47 4.50 15.72
C GLN A 887 -32.43 6.01 15.49
N ASN A 888 -31.21 6.55 15.44
CA ASN A 888 -30.91 7.94 15.20
C ASN A 888 -29.96 8.09 14.01
N ASN A 889 -29.74 9.28 13.52
CA ASN A 889 -28.83 9.57 12.43
C ASN A 889 -27.52 10.22 12.92
N ASN A 890 -27.15 10.04 14.20
CA ASN A 890 -25.96 10.67 14.79
C ASN A 890 -24.66 10.32 14.06
N ASN A 891 -24.57 9.11 13.54
CA ASN A 891 -23.44 8.64 12.73
C ASN A 891 -23.78 8.51 11.24
N ALA A 892 -24.77 9.24 10.74
CA ALA A 892 -25.10 9.23 9.31
C ALA A 892 -23.94 9.79 8.47
N THR A 893 -23.70 9.16 7.30
CA THR A 893 -22.63 9.56 6.38
C THR A 893 -22.75 11.03 5.99
N SER A 894 -21.76 11.83 6.34
CA SER A 894 -21.75 13.27 6.07
C SER A 894 -20.34 13.86 6.24
N THR A 895 -20.17 15.14 5.95
CA THR A 895 -18.91 15.85 6.17
C THR A 895 -18.47 15.91 7.63
N ARG A 896 -19.32 15.54 8.59
CA ARG A 896 -18.94 15.39 10.01
C ARG A 896 -17.78 14.41 10.21
N PHE A 897 -17.67 13.39 9.37
CA PHE A 897 -16.68 12.33 9.46
C PHE A 897 -15.62 12.40 8.35
N LEU A 898 -15.56 13.54 7.66
CA LEU A 898 -14.58 13.82 6.63
C LEU A 898 -13.52 14.80 7.16
N PHE A 899 -12.31 14.32 7.34
CA PHE A 899 -11.20 15.05 7.95
C PHE A 899 -10.06 15.30 6.96
N LYS A 900 -9.30 16.37 7.19
CA LYS A 900 -8.01 16.53 6.51
C LYS A 900 -7.05 15.42 6.95
N ASN A 901 -6.28 14.90 6.00
CA ASN A 901 -5.34 13.81 6.22
C ASN A 901 -3.89 14.25 5.93
N ASP A 902 -3.53 15.43 6.45
CA ASP A 902 -2.19 15.96 6.34
C ASP A 902 -1.26 15.27 7.35
N TYR A 903 -0.06 14.87 6.92
CA TYR A 903 0.92 14.30 7.85
C TYR A 903 2.38 14.55 7.44
N VAL A 904 3.24 14.50 8.45
CA VAL A 904 4.70 14.40 8.34
C VAL A 904 5.16 13.26 9.23
N ARG A 905 5.89 12.29 8.66
CA ARG A 905 6.39 11.12 9.38
C ARG A 905 7.92 11.07 9.32
N LEU A 906 8.60 10.96 10.47
CA LEU A 906 10.00 10.57 10.54
C LEU A 906 10.08 9.07 10.21
N LYS A 907 10.24 8.79 8.90
CA LYS A 907 10.13 7.45 8.32
C LYS A 907 11.31 6.56 8.69
N SER A 908 12.52 7.12 8.64
CA SER A 908 13.75 6.39 8.99
C SER A 908 14.76 7.33 9.65
N LEU A 909 15.36 6.84 10.72
CA LEU A 909 16.46 7.48 11.45
C LEU A 909 17.53 6.42 11.69
N THR A 910 18.73 6.59 11.12
CA THR A 910 19.84 5.64 11.30
C THR A 910 21.07 6.39 11.79
N LEU A 911 21.57 6.05 12.96
CA LEU A 911 22.82 6.57 13.52
C LEU A 911 23.84 5.43 13.55
N GLY A 912 24.95 5.58 12.80
CA GLY A 912 26.00 4.58 12.69
C GLY A 912 27.37 5.07 13.20
N TYR A 913 28.15 4.15 13.73
CA TYR A 913 29.56 4.34 14.09
C TYR A 913 30.42 3.30 13.36
N ASN A 914 31.36 3.77 12.53
CA ASN A 914 32.26 2.95 11.75
C ASN A 914 33.61 2.88 12.49
N ILE A 915 34.05 1.68 12.88
CA ILE A 915 35.34 1.49 13.53
C ILE A 915 36.46 1.73 12.52
N ASN A 916 37.53 2.39 12.97
CA ASN A 916 38.65 2.70 12.10
C ASN A 916 39.29 1.42 11.56
N LYS A 917 39.56 1.40 10.26
CA LYS A 917 40.14 0.26 9.55
C LYS A 917 41.47 -0.19 10.16
N ASP A 918 42.34 0.74 10.57
CA ASP A 918 43.64 0.42 11.15
C ASP A 918 43.55 -0.44 12.41
N MET A 919 42.42 -0.34 13.15
CA MET A 919 42.16 -1.18 14.33
C MET A 919 41.65 -2.59 13.93
N LEU A 920 41.06 -2.71 12.75
CA LEU A 920 40.43 -3.92 12.26
C LEU A 920 41.38 -4.83 11.47
N ASP A 921 42.41 -4.27 10.86
CA ASP A 921 43.37 -4.98 10.01
C ASP A 921 44.06 -6.14 10.77
N ALA A 922 44.30 -5.98 12.06
CA ALA A 922 44.88 -7.03 12.92
C ALA A 922 43.98 -8.28 13.07
N PHE A 923 42.68 -8.16 12.79
CA PHE A 923 41.69 -9.22 12.88
C PHE A 923 41.25 -9.75 11.52
N GLY A 924 41.83 -9.26 10.41
CA GLY A 924 41.41 -9.59 9.05
C GLY A 924 40.01 -9.06 8.69
N VAL A 925 39.51 -8.08 9.45
CA VAL A 925 38.19 -7.43 9.24
C VAL A 925 38.43 -6.12 8.50
N ASN A 926 37.73 -5.93 7.37
CA ASN A 926 37.86 -4.71 6.56
C ASN A 926 36.80 -3.65 6.89
N GLN A 927 35.71 -4.04 7.55
CA GLN A 927 34.61 -3.15 7.97
C GLN A 927 33.98 -3.66 9.27
N PHE A 928 33.78 -2.74 10.22
CA PHE A 928 32.95 -3.00 11.40
C PHE A 928 32.15 -1.74 11.71
N ARG A 929 30.81 -1.86 11.61
CA ARG A 929 29.86 -0.77 11.88
C ARG A 929 28.83 -1.23 12.87
N ILE A 930 28.59 -0.40 13.89
CA ILE A 930 27.46 -0.54 14.83
C ILE A 930 26.48 0.59 14.52
N PHE A 931 25.20 0.30 14.50
CA PHE A 931 24.21 1.33 14.23
C PHE A 931 22.91 1.09 15.01
N VAL A 932 22.21 2.19 15.30
CA VAL A 932 20.85 2.20 15.81
C VAL A 932 19.94 2.72 14.72
N GLN A 933 18.83 2.05 14.53
CA GLN A 933 17.83 2.42 13.54
C GLN A 933 16.45 2.56 14.19
N GLY A 934 15.74 3.61 13.81
CA GLY A 934 14.32 3.80 14.09
C GLY A 934 13.53 3.89 12.80
N ASP A 935 12.43 3.14 12.71
CA ASP A 935 11.47 3.22 11.59
C ASP A 935 10.14 3.78 12.10
N ASN A 936 9.50 4.69 11.34
CA ASN A 936 8.25 5.37 11.71
C ASN A 936 8.31 6.02 13.12
N VAL A 937 9.45 6.61 13.46
CA VAL A 937 9.81 7.04 14.83
C VAL A 937 8.82 8.04 15.40
N TRP A 938 8.33 8.94 14.56
CA TRP A 938 7.40 9.98 14.93
C TRP A 938 6.48 10.35 13.76
N THR A 939 5.22 10.67 14.08
CA THR A 939 4.24 11.12 13.10
C THR A 939 3.49 12.32 13.66
N TRP A 940 3.51 13.42 12.90
CA TRP A 940 2.54 14.50 13.06
C TRP A 940 1.43 14.30 12.05
N GLN A 941 0.19 14.45 12.47
CA GLN A 941 -0.98 14.31 11.60
C GLN A 941 -2.11 15.27 12.02
N SER A 942 -2.89 15.70 11.04
CA SER A 942 -4.01 16.64 11.27
C SER A 942 -5.22 15.99 11.92
N HIS A 943 -5.45 14.70 11.64
CA HIS A 943 -6.52 13.90 12.23
C HIS A 943 -5.91 12.73 12.99
N LYS A 944 -6.23 12.63 14.30
CA LYS A 944 -5.71 11.56 15.17
C LYS A 944 -6.66 10.37 15.21
N GLY A 945 -6.20 9.26 15.80
CA GLY A 945 -7.00 8.05 16.01
C GLY A 945 -6.94 7.05 14.86
N ILE A 946 -6.30 7.40 13.74
CA ILE A 946 -6.04 6.51 12.59
C ILE A 946 -4.60 6.65 12.11
N ASP A 947 -4.07 5.64 11.44
CA ASP A 947 -2.83 5.81 10.68
C ASP A 947 -3.13 6.63 9.41
N PRO A 948 -2.38 7.72 9.12
CA PRO A 948 -2.67 8.58 7.96
C PRO A 948 -2.41 7.90 6.61
N GLU A 949 -1.62 6.81 6.56
CA GLU A 949 -1.38 6.02 5.35
C GLU A 949 -2.53 5.03 5.09
N GLN A 950 -3.69 5.56 4.73
CA GLN A 950 -4.89 4.80 4.36
C GLN A 950 -4.86 4.40 2.88
N SER A 951 -5.89 3.69 2.42
CA SER A 951 -6.07 3.39 1.00
C SER A 951 -6.22 4.68 0.18
N ILE A 952 -5.91 4.64 -1.12
CA ILE A 952 -6.09 5.79 -2.02
C ILE A 952 -7.55 6.26 -2.11
N SER A 953 -8.51 5.38 -1.79
CA SER A 953 -9.93 5.76 -1.69
C SER A 953 -10.20 6.74 -0.56
N GLY A 954 -9.29 6.84 0.45
CA GLY A 954 -9.42 7.74 1.58
C GLY A 954 -10.54 7.38 2.53
N THR A 955 -10.88 6.09 2.67
CA THR A 955 -11.85 5.59 3.65
C THR A 955 -11.16 4.63 4.60
N THR A 956 -11.40 4.78 5.90
CA THR A 956 -10.89 3.86 6.92
C THR A 956 -11.75 2.59 6.97
N ASP A 957 -11.19 1.48 7.43
CA ASP A 957 -11.87 0.19 7.52
C ASP A 957 -11.45 -0.62 8.76
N SER A 958 -11.20 0.04 9.90
CA SER A 958 -10.79 -0.61 11.16
C SER A 958 -9.57 -1.51 10.97
N ARG A 959 -8.49 -0.99 10.37
CA ARG A 959 -7.27 -1.78 10.12
C ARG A 959 -6.18 -1.53 11.15
N SER A 960 -5.29 -2.52 11.30
CA SER A 960 -4.10 -2.40 12.15
C SER A 960 -3.16 -1.30 11.66
N TYR A 961 -2.38 -0.72 12.56
CA TYR A 961 -1.45 0.38 12.29
C TYR A 961 -0.06 -0.12 11.99
N GLN A 962 0.71 0.69 11.25
CA GLN A 962 2.14 0.44 11.04
C GLN A 962 2.87 0.42 12.39
N SER A 963 3.96 -0.34 12.45
CA SER A 963 4.81 -0.38 13.64
C SER A 963 5.86 0.72 13.59
N ARG A 964 6.06 1.38 14.72
CA ARG A 964 7.28 2.13 15.05
C ARG A 964 8.28 1.13 15.59
N THR A 965 9.45 0.99 14.96
CA THR A 965 10.47 0.02 15.34
C THR A 965 11.74 0.72 15.78
N LEU A 966 12.38 0.22 16.84
CA LEU A 966 13.73 0.60 17.26
C LEU A 966 14.62 -0.64 17.20
N SER A 967 15.74 -0.55 16.48
CA SER A 967 16.62 -1.70 16.25
C SER A 967 18.08 -1.33 16.48
N LEU A 968 18.86 -2.31 16.95
CA LEU A 968 20.31 -2.27 17.05
C LEU A 968 20.90 -3.20 15.98
N GLY A 969 21.85 -2.72 15.20
CA GLY A 969 22.47 -3.50 14.16
C GLY A 969 24.01 -3.46 14.19
N VAL A 970 24.59 -4.52 13.65
CA VAL A 970 26.04 -4.66 13.47
C VAL A 970 26.30 -5.15 12.04
N THR A 971 27.24 -4.51 11.34
CA THR A 971 27.76 -4.98 10.03
C THR A 971 29.24 -5.29 10.17
N VAL A 972 29.65 -6.49 9.74
CA VAL A 972 31.03 -6.93 9.68
C VAL A 972 31.39 -7.32 8.26
N GLY A 973 32.49 -6.80 7.73
CA GLY A 973 33.06 -7.14 6.44
C GLY A 973 34.45 -7.76 6.58
N PHE A 974 34.71 -8.78 5.74
CA PHE A 974 35.96 -9.55 5.73
C PHE A 974 36.63 -9.46 4.34
#